data_8234d88bf0e387d2370881144fee8aee
#
_entry.id   8234d88bf0e387d2370881144fee8aee
#
_cell.length_a   1.000
_cell.length_b   1.000
_cell.length_c   1.000
_cell.angle_alpha   90.00
_cell.angle_beta   90.00
_cell.angle_gamma   90.00
#
_symmetry.space_group_name_H-M   'P 1'
#
loop_
_entity.id
_entity.type
_entity.pdbx_description
1 polymer ?
#
loop_
_entity_poly.entity_id
_entity_poly.type
_entity_poly.pdbx_seq_one_letter_code
_entity_poly.pdbx_strand_id
1 'polypeptide(L)'
;MKKYLLALACVISGVQTTEAQEYFSSASDFARLYVGEVEPQYQMWTWKDSPYYKDDPDMYKGRISYHGVVYDNVQMRFDLYKQQLAVLTPQSNILCLPEQKYIDWFEMDGHRYVHDPEDSLRYAYVLSDGSQNGVQLYRSSYKIFSGEKDFGDKMMLKTLSPREHYLLVTPDGEMHHVKKAKDVAQIFPEQKKQIRQYARRNHLSFSKRNREESLTALAGGIDGTPRAIVFTKPEPIECTEFVPTKPTPQIDEKKLIAGIPVLDSDTLQTAGSAKTKVYVVPGVKKAKVSVADDQELAEIVVVGGRQSAVESLVMGSEKFKPQILKNIPSAFGESDIMKIVLTLPGVTTVGEASSGYNVRGGATDQNLILFNGGTVYNPSHLFGLFTSFNSDAVEDVELFKSSIPAEYGGRISSVLKVNSKEANMQKLTGSASIGLLTSKANLEIPIVKDHVSLLLNGRTTYSDWILKQLPEKSGYKNGNANFYDFGGVLTWKLNSMHRLKIFGYWSKDKFSFSSNDNYGYQNRNISAEWRSMLSEKTTATFSAGLDHYDYYNEETSVPSMAARLSFGIDQLWGKIHLRHRLNDNEVLNYGLMVQHYNVQAGKYEPVGEKSRIATTQLEKEKAFESAAYIEYERSITDKLSVSAGLRYSLFNAMGPRDVNHYQDGELPSEETLVETRHETGILKTYHAPELRFSAKYALQENLSIKAGFNTMHQYIHKVSNTSIMSPTDIWKLSDLNIKPQKGWQLATGIYYETPRKDYELSAEVYYKHISDYLNYRSSAVLLMNPHLETDVIATKGKAYGVELQAKKPLGKLNGWVSYTYSRSKLKQDDKRVAMPLNDGEWYPSEYDRPHDVKAVLNYKITERYSFSSNFNYATGRPTTVPAGKYYDTYTQRYMPFYTNRNTYRIPDYMRLDLAFNIEPTHKLTSFMHTSFSIGVYNALARKNAYSIYYVNEGSQIKGYKLSVFGTAIPYVSMNIRFN
;
A
#
# COMPACT_ATOMS: atom_id res chain seq x y z
N MET A 1 -13.43 5.16 17.79
CA MET A 1 -13.59 5.49 16.38
C MET A 1 -12.75 6.72 15.96
N LYS A 2 -12.74 7.86 16.67
CA LYS A 2 -11.71 8.92 16.49
C LYS A 2 -10.26 8.37 16.56
N LYS A 3 -10.04 7.30 17.34
CA LYS A 3 -8.77 6.60 17.46
C LYS A 3 -8.43 5.73 16.23
N TYR A 4 -9.42 5.32 15.42
CA TYR A 4 -9.20 4.51 14.20
C TYR A 4 -8.81 5.35 12.99
N LEU A 5 -9.30 6.57 12.90
CA LEU A 5 -8.88 7.57 11.93
C LEU A 5 -7.44 8.03 12.20
N LEU A 6 -7.03 8.10 13.46
CA LEU A 6 -5.62 8.35 13.79
C LEU A 6 -4.72 7.17 13.38
N ALA A 7 -5.18 5.93 13.48
CA ALA A 7 -4.39 4.77 13.06
C ALA A 7 -4.30 4.65 11.53
N LEU A 8 -5.32 5.06 10.78
CA LEU A 8 -5.25 5.10 9.32
C LEU A 8 -4.56 6.39 8.83
N ALA A 9 -4.73 7.50 9.51
CA ALA A 9 -3.94 8.72 9.33
C ALA A 9 -2.48 8.51 9.78
N CYS A 10 -2.22 7.69 10.82
CA CYS A 10 -0.86 7.27 11.18
C CYS A 10 -0.27 6.25 10.21
N VAL A 11 -1.06 5.51 9.45
CA VAL A 11 -0.59 4.69 8.31
C VAL A 11 -0.32 5.57 7.08
N ILE A 12 -1.03 6.68 6.94
CA ILE A 12 -0.83 7.69 5.89
C ILE A 12 0.14 8.78 6.34
N SER A 13 0.20 9.09 7.63
CA SER A 13 1.12 10.02 8.29
C SER A 13 2.09 9.32 9.25
N GLY A 14 2.32 8.02 9.07
CA GLY A 14 3.20 7.17 9.90
C GLY A 14 4.66 7.58 9.94
N VAL A 15 4.92 8.86 9.77
CA VAL A 15 6.24 9.43 9.57
C VAL A 15 6.83 10.07 10.83
N GLN A 16 6.13 10.13 12.00
CA GLN A 16 6.46 11.34 12.72
C GLN A 16 6.98 11.27 14.15
N THR A 17 7.12 10.11 14.71
CA THR A 17 7.75 10.01 16.04
C THR A 17 9.11 9.32 16.05
N THR A 18 9.43 8.60 15.00
CA THR A 18 10.68 7.85 14.89
C THR A 18 11.79 8.60 14.16
N GLU A 19 11.46 9.45 13.19
CA GLU A 19 12.44 10.26 12.46
C GLU A 19 13.17 11.25 13.37
N ALA A 20 12.44 11.87 14.28
CA ALA A 20 13.04 12.70 15.30
C ALA A 20 14.14 11.91 16.07
N GLN A 21 13.91 10.65 16.39
CA GLN A 21 14.78 9.90 17.29
C GLN A 21 16.09 9.42 16.65
N GLU A 22 16.12 9.01 15.38
CA GLU A 22 17.36 8.63 14.67
C GLU A 22 18.16 9.82 14.14
N TYR A 23 17.50 10.81 13.60
CA TYR A 23 18.11 12.07 13.18
C TYR A 23 18.77 12.79 14.35
N PHE A 24 18.25 12.59 15.52
CA PHE A 24 18.66 13.24 16.75
C PHE A 24 19.70 12.46 17.56
N SER A 25 19.98 11.22 17.26
CA SER A 25 21.03 10.45 17.92
C SER A 25 22.44 10.87 17.46
N SER A 26 22.59 11.52 16.31
CA SER A 26 23.87 12.00 15.78
C SER A 26 24.11 13.49 15.94
N ALA A 27 23.08 14.29 16.18
CA ALA A 27 23.20 15.75 16.25
C ALA A 27 22.91 16.26 17.64
N SER A 28 23.85 16.08 18.61
CA SER A 28 23.81 16.75 19.91
C SER A 28 22.50 17.56 20.25
N ASP A 29 22.58 18.60 20.98
CA ASP A 29 21.50 19.34 21.61
C ASP A 29 20.40 19.94 20.69
N PHE A 30 20.61 20.05 19.39
CA PHE A 30 19.59 20.57 18.46
C PHE A 30 18.31 19.68 18.41
N ALA A 31 18.51 18.40 18.61
CA ALA A 31 17.46 17.42 18.60
C ALA A 31 16.46 17.52 19.76
N ARG A 32 16.94 17.86 20.93
CA ARG A 32 16.12 17.88 22.14
C ARG A 32 15.02 18.92 22.08
N LEU A 33 15.23 20.05 21.44
CA LEU A 33 14.25 21.11 21.29
C LEU A 33 13.00 20.65 20.51
N TYR A 34 13.17 19.75 19.52
CA TYR A 34 12.09 19.33 18.64
C TYR A 34 11.45 18.00 19.08
N VAL A 35 11.81 17.49 20.23
CA VAL A 35 11.20 16.31 20.86
C VAL A 35 10.09 16.77 21.80
N GLY A 36 8.86 16.36 21.51
CA GLY A 36 7.72 16.74 22.33
C GLY A 36 6.39 16.26 21.74
N GLU A 37 5.30 16.69 22.36
CA GLU A 37 3.98 16.42 21.82
C GLU A 37 3.70 17.31 20.62
N VAL A 38 3.00 16.77 19.61
CA VAL A 38 2.46 17.61 18.53
C VAL A 38 1.43 18.55 19.13
N GLU A 39 1.51 19.85 18.82
CA GLU A 39 0.57 20.84 19.32
C GLU A 39 -0.87 20.44 18.95
N PRO A 40 -1.76 20.24 19.93
CA PRO A 40 -3.15 19.90 19.65
C PRO A 40 -3.84 21.10 19.02
N GLN A 41 -4.33 20.93 17.80
CA GLN A 41 -5.02 21.99 17.08
C GLN A 41 -6.37 22.30 17.72
N TYR A 42 -6.62 23.58 17.93
CA TYR A 42 -7.94 24.04 18.32
C TYR A 42 -8.92 23.91 17.17
N GLN A 43 -10.14 23.47 17.49
CA GLN A 43 -11.26 23.55 16.55
C GLN A 43 -11.73 25.01 16.50
N MET A 44 -11.03 25.83 15.74
CA MET A 44 -11.19 27.31 15.76
C MET A 44 -12.64 27.76 15.49
N TRP A 45 -13.44 26.97 14.74
CA TRP A 45 -14.86 27.27 14.55
C TRP A 45 -15.72 27.17 15.82
N THR A 46 -15.19 26.61 16.90
CA THR A 46 -15.85 26.55 18.20
C THR A 46 -15.41 27.68 19.15
N TRP A 47 -14.49 28.52 18.72
CA TRP A 47 -13.93 29.61 19.51
C TRP A 47 -14.21 30.94 18.84
N LYS A 48 -14.68 31.95 19.64
CA LYS A 48 -14.81 33.32 19.17
C LYS A 48 -13.46 34.01 19.13
N ASP A 49 -12.66 33.80 20.17
CA ASP A 49 -11.40 34.50 20.40
C ASP A 49 -10.23 33.55 20.18
N SER A 50 -9.16 34.02 19.54
CA SER A 50 -7.95 33.21 19.32
C SER A 50 -7.24 32.94 20.65
N PRO A 51 -6.68 31.71 20.87
CA PRO A 51 -5.90 31.42 22.08
C PRO A 51 -4.47 31.98 22.00
N TYR A 52 -4.02 32.37 20.83
CA TYR A 52 -2.62 32.67 20.54
C TYR A 52 -2.23 34.11 20.84
N TYR A 53 -0.92 34.35 20.90
CA TYR A 53 -0.30 35.65 21.03
C TYR A 53 -0.75 36.60 19.91
N LYS A 54 -1.08 37.85 20.27
CA LYS A 54 -1.65 38.88 19.36
C LYS A 54 -2.90 38.43 18.58
N ASP A 55 -3.61 37.40 19.03
CA ASP A 55 -4.76 36.78 18.34
C ASP A 55 -4.39 36.18 16.97
N ASP A 56 -3.09 35.96 16.70
CA ASP A 56 -2.55 35.51 15.47
C ASP A 56 -2.02 34.08 15.59
N PRO A 57 -2.47 33.13 14.73
CA PRO A 57 -1.94 31.78 14.69
C PRO A 57 -0.60 31.67 13.95
N ASP A 58 -0.06 32.77 13.41
CA ASP A 58 1.19 32.76 12.64
C ASP A 58 2.41 32.45 13.52
N MET A 59 3.49 32.07 12.85
CA MET A 59 4.73 31.71 13.49
C MET A 59 5.65 32.92 13.58
N TYR A 60 6.32 33.06 14.72
CA TYR A 60 7.31 34.08 14.97
C TYR A 60 8.71 33.47 14.97
N LYS A 61 9.66 34.11 14.30
CA LYS A 61 11.07 33.72 14.37
C LYS A 61 11.70 34.32 15.61
N GLY A 62 12.51 33.52 16.30
CA GLY A 62 13.15 33.97 17.51
C GLY A 62 14.28 33.05 17.98
N ARG A 63 14.65 33.21 19.24
CA ARG A 63 15.68 32.42 19.93
C ARG A 63 15.07 31.74 21.13
N ILE A 64 15.57 30.58 21.48
CA ILE A 64 15.11 29.81 22.65
C ILE A 64 16.32 29.21 23.37
N SER A 65 16.33 29.31 24.69
CA SER A 65 17.24 28.53 25.54
C SER A 65 16.48 27.35 26.11
N TYR A 66 16.98 26.16 25.79
CA TYR A 66 16.37 24.90 26.17
C TYR A 66 17.45 23.96 26.74
N HIS A 67 17.29 23.52 27.99
CA HIS A 67 18.32 22.77 28.72
C HIS A 67 19.69 23.51 28.76
N GLY A 68 19.69 24.82 28.83
CA GLY A 68 20.90 25.64 28.86
C GLY A 68 21.61 25.83 27.51
N VAL A 69 21.05 25.31 26.41
CA VAL A 69 21.54 25.48 25.03
C VAL A 69 20.68 26.52 24.33
N VAL A 70 21.33 27.48 23.63
CA VAL A 70 20.63 28.52 22.88
C VAL A 70 20.52 28.13 21.41
N TYR A 71 19.28 28.12 20.90
CA TYR A 71 18.95 27.87 19.51
C TYR A 71 18.49 29.15 18.84
N ASP A 72 19.09 29.47 17.69
CA ASP A 72 18.78 30.67 16.93
C ASP A 72 17.83 30.35 15.76
N ASN A 73 17.08 31.38 15.30
CA ASN A 73 16.21 31.29 14.12
C ASN A 73 15.11 30.22 14.21
N VAL A 74 14.65 29.92 15.41
CA VAL A 74 13.57 28.96 15.67
C VAL A 74 12.24 29.60 15.32
N GLN A 75 11.40 28.92 14.54
CA GLN A 75 10.02 29.33 14.32
C GLN A 75 9.16 28.81 15.46
N MET A 76 8.42 29.71 16.13
CA MET A 76 7.66 29.38 17.32
C MET A 76 6.31 30.07 17.36
N ARG A 77 5.38 29.50 18.10
CA ARG A 77 4.02 30.04 18.36
C ARG A 77 3.68 29.92 19.84
N PHE A 78 3.19 30.98 20.42
CA PHE A 78 2.89 31.03 21.85
C PHE A 78 1.38 31.01 22.09
N ASP A 79 0.90 30.01 22.83
CA ASP A 79 -0.47 29.85 23.27
C ASP A 79 -0.66 30.54 24.60
N LEU A 80 -1.39 31.67 24.62
CA LEU A 80 -1.68 32.45 25.82
C LEU A 80 -2.75 31.82 26.73
N TYR A 81 -3.55 30.89 26.17
CA TYR A 81 -4.57 30.21 26.96
C TYR A 81 -3.98 29.02 27.73
N LYS A 82 -3.17 28.22 27.08
CA LYS A 82 -2.49 27.07 27.71
C LYS A 82 -1.15 27.44 28.34
N GLN A 83 -0.61 28.61 28.04
CA GLN A 83 0.72 29.02 28.43
C GLN A 83 1.80 28.05 27.93
N GLN A 84 1.72 27.67 26.65
CA GLN A 84 2.61 26.72 26.01
C GLN A 84 3.26 27.34 24.78
N LEU A 85 4.55 27.13 24.66
CA LEU A 85 5.32 27.48 23.47
C LEU A 85 5.42 26.26 22.54
N ALA A 86 4.96 26.40 21.30
CA ALA A 86 5.18 25.44 20.24
C ALA A 86 6.31 25.89 19.33
N VAL A 87 7.12 24.95 18.88
CA VAL A 87 8.22 25.17 17.91
C VAL A 87 7.98 24.38 16.64
N LEU A 88 8.31 24.97 15.49
CA LEU A 88 8.18 24.31 14.19
C LEU A 88 9.43 23.49 13.90
N THR A 89 9.28 22.20 13.67
CA THR A 89 10.38 21.33 13.30
C THR A 89 10.87 21.68 11.90
N PRO A 90 12.19 21.82 11.67
CA PRO A 90 12.73 22.37 10.42
C PRO A 90 12.43 21.52 9.18
N GLN A 91 12.36 20.21 9.33
CA GLN A 91 12.20 19.29 8.20
C GLN A 91 10.76 18.84 7.98
N SER A 92 10.03 18.53 9.05
CA SER A 92 8.68 17.96 8.94
C SER A 92 7.56 19.00 9.00
N ASN A 93 7.87 20.27 9.20
CA ASN A 93 6.88 21.35 9.36
C ASN A 93 5.80 21.08 10.41
N ILE A 94 6.16 20.37 11.48
CA ILE A 94 5.24 20.03 12.57
C ILE A 94 5.47 20.96 13.72
N LEU A 95 4.38 21.41 14.32
CA LEU A 95 4.40 22.16 15.57
C LEU A 95 4.56 21.18 16.74
N CYS A 96 5.72 21.19 17.34
CA CYS A 96 6.09 20.41 18.50
C CYS A 96 5.99 21.28 19.76
N LEU A 97 5.45 20.71 20.84
CA LEU A 97 5.48 21.31 22.18
C LEU A 97 6.70 20.73 22.93
N PRO A 98 7.83 21.45 22.98
CA PRO A 98 8.94 21.04 23.83
C PRO A 98 8.48 21.03 25.28
N GLU A 99 9.19 20.29 26.12
CA GLU A 99 8.81 20.21 27.54
C GLU A 99 9.03 21.57 28.22
N GLN A 100 7.95 22.27 28.51
CA GLN A 100 7.94 23.69 28.92
C GLN A 100 8.86 23.97 30.12
N LYS A 101 9.01 23.05 31.05
CA LYS A 101 9.84 23.21 32.25
C LYS A 101 11.34 23.35 31.99
N TYR A 102 11.80 22.91 30.78
CA TYR A 102 13.21 23.01 30.39
C TYR A 102 13.50 24.19 29.47
N ILE A 103 12.49 25.01 29.17
CA ILE A 103 12.67 26.27 28.46
C ILE A 103 13.16 27.29 29.48
N ASP A 104 14.42 27.66 29.43
CA ASP A 104 14.98 28.67 30.35
C ASP A 104 14.42 30.06 30.01
N TRP A 105 14.38 30.39 28.74
CA TRP A 105 13.80 31.61 28.19
C TRP A 105 13.60 31.48 26.67
N PHE A 106 12.75 32.32 26.10
CA PHE A 106 12.64 32.48 24.66
C PHE A 106 12.45 33.96 24.29
N GLU A 107 12.92 34.30 23.10
CA GLU A 107 12.77 35.61 22.47
C GLU A 107 11.87 35.48 21.25
N MET A 108 10.79 36.24 21.24
CA MET A 108 9.80 36.24 20.18
C MET A 108 9.28 37.65 20.00
N ASP A 109 9.20 38.12 18.73
CA ASP A 109 8.69 39.47 18.43
C ASP A 109 9.46 40.59 19.14
N GLY A 110 10.79 40.41 19.33
CA GLY A 110 11.64 41.37 20.01
C GLY A 110 11.54 41.39 21.55
N HIS A 111 10.84 40.46 22.14
CA HIS A 111 10.60 40.37 23.56
C HIS A 111 11.16 39.08 24.15
N ARG A 112 11.78 39.17 25.31
CA ARG A 112 12.29 38.01 26.06
C ARG A 112 11.28 37.57 27.11
N TYR A 113 10.94 36.28 27.05
CA TYR A 113 10.04 35.62 27.98
C TYR A 113 10.84 34.66 28.86
N VAL A 114 10.48 34.63 30.15
CA VAL A 114 11.00 33.70 31.15
C VAL A 114 9.83 33.11 31.91
N HIS A 115 10.06 32.09 32.73
CA HIS A 115 9.01 31.63 33.65
C HIS A 115 8.58 32.76 34.57
N ASP A 116 7.26 32.88 34.79
CA ASP A 116 6.72 33.87 35.69
C ASP A 116 7.22 33.60 37.12
N PRO A 117 7.86 34.58 37.77
CA PRO A 117 8.38 34.37 39.14
C PRO A 117 7.31 33.96 40.17
N GLU A 118 6.04 34.32 39.95
CA GLU A 118 4.93 33.99 40.83
C GLU A 118 4.28 32.65 40.51
N ASP A 119 4.31 32.24 39.22
CA ASP A 119 3.70 30.99 38.74
C ASP A 119 4.56 30.37 37.64
N SER A 120 5.42 29.46 38.02
CA SER A 120 6.37 28.77 37.10
C SER A 120 5.70 28.00 35.96
N LEU A 121 4.38 27.83 35.97
CA LEU A 121 3.62 27.25 34.87
C LEU A 121 3.24 28.28 33.79
N ARG A 122 3.57 29.57 34.01
CA ARG A 122 3.32 30.64 33.06
C ARG A 122 4.63 31.26 32.59
N TYR A 123 4.50 32.05 31.53
CA TYR A 123 5.60 32.87 31.04
C TYR A 123 5.29 34.36 31.23
N ALA A 124 6.32 35.07 31.63
CA ALA A 124 6.31 36.52 31.79
C ALA A 124 7.35 37.18 30.88
N TYR A 125 6.96 38.28 30.29
CA TYR A 125 7.82 39.12 29.47
C TYR A 125 8.67 40.01 30.37
N VAL A 126 10.00 40.02 30.14
CA VAL A 126 10.96 40.81 30.91
C VAL A 126 10.95 42.27 30.45
N LEU A 127 10.51 43.19 31.27
CA LEU A 127 10.55 44.62 31.01
C LEU A 127 11.79 45.28 31.59
N SER A 128 12.30 44.80 32.72
CA SER A 128 13.55 45.15 33.32
C SER A 128 14.18 43.91 33.96
N ASP A 129 15.45 43.64 33.66
CA ASP A 129 16.18 42.47 34.16
C ASP A 129 16.89 42.72 35.49
N GLY A 130 16.82 43.96 36.00
CA GLY A 130 17.48 44.37 37.23
C GLY A 130 18.97 44.63 37.10
N SER A 131 19.54 44.57 35.90
CA SER A 131 21.01 44.78 35.68
C SER A 131 21.51 46.13 36.12
N GLN A 132 20.69 47.16 36.13
CA GLN A 132 21.09 48.55 36.47
C GLN A 132 20.95 48.87 37.98
N ASN A 133 19.93 48.35 38.62
CA ASN A 133 19.53 48.76 39.98
C ASN A 133 19.00 47.65 40.86
N GLY A 134 19.08 46.40 40.39
CA GLY A 134 18.53 45.23 41.09
C GLY A 134 17.00 45.09 41.07
N VAL A 135 16.27 46.03 40.45
CA VAL A 135 14.80 46.02 40.37
C VAL A 135 14.36 45.33 39.07
N GLN A 136 13.74 44.19 39.19
CA GLN A 136 13.21 43.48 38.03
C GLN A 136 11.73 43.81 37.83
N LEU A 137 11.30 43.88 36.57
CA LEU A 137 9.92 44.13 36.21
C LEU A 137 9.48 43.15 35.12
N TYR A 138 8.39 42.49 35.38
CA TYR A 138 7.81 41.49 34.48
C TYR A 138 6.39 41.87 34.10
N ARG A 139 5.99 41.51 32.87
CA ARG A 139 4.62 41.53 32.41
C ARG A 139 4.13 40.14 32.12
N SER A 140 3.18 39.62 32.87
CA SER A 140 2.52 38.36 32.62
C SER A 140 1.22 38.60 31.86
N SER A 141 1.07 37.89 30.70
CA SER A 141 -0.10 37.98 29.83
C SER A 141 -0.63 36.57 29.53
N TYR A 142 -1.92 36.36 29.83
CA TYR A 142 -2.56 35.07 29.59
C TYR A 142 -4.05 35.25 29.30
N LYS A 143 -4.69 34.21 28.77
CA LYS A 143 -6.13 34.19 28.50
C LYS A 143 -6.80 33.16 29.37
N ILE A 144 -8.00 33.49 29.87
CA ILE A 144 -8.83 32.57 30.65
C ILE A 144 -10.14 32.30 29.92
N PHE A 145 -10.64 31.08 30.02
CA PHE A 145 -11.98 30.74 29.55
C PHE A 145 -13.02 31.55 30.29
N SER A 146 -13.84 32.29 29.57
CA SER A 146 -14.85 33.19 30.15
C SER A 146 -16.29 32.73 29.91
N GLY A 147 -16.50 31.59 29.27
CA GLY A 147 -17.80 30.99 29.04
C GLY A 147 -18.10 30.77 27.54
N GLU A 148 -19.28 30.26 27.26
CA GLU A 148 -19.80 30.10 25.91
C GLU A 148 -20.90 31.17 25.68
N LYS A 149 -20.90 31.78 24.51
CA LYS A 149 -21.90 32.75 24.07
C LYS A 149 -22.63 32.24 22.83
N ASP A 150 -23.94 32.49 22.84
CA ASP A 150 -24.80 32.24 21.69
C ASP A 150 -24.58 33.31 20.62
N PHE A 151 -24.28 32.86 19.37
CA PHE A 151 -24.06 33.72 18.20
C PHE A 151 -25.15 33.57 17.13
N GLY A 152 -26.30 32.98 17.47
CA GLY A 152 -27.39 32.68 16.54
C GLY A 152 -27.26 31.31 15.91
N ASP A 153 -28.34 30.83 15.27
CA ASP A 153 -28.44 29.53 14.60
C ASP A 153 -27.96 28.29 15.44
N LYS A 154 -28.14 28.35 16.76
CA LYS A 154 -27.71 27.31 17.72
C LYS A 154 -26.20 27.12 17.85
N MET A 155 -25.39 28.11 17.46
CA MET A 155 -23.95 28.02 17.51
C MET A 155 -23.42 28.66 18.81
N MET A 156 -22.94 27.79 19.72
CA MET A 156 -22.30 28.21 20.98
C MET A 156 -20.80 28.34 20.76
N LEU A 157 -20.27 29.58 20.88
CA LEU A 157 -18.82 29.81 20.72
C LEU A 157 -18.16 30.05 22.08
N LYS A 158 -17.00 29.41 22.26
CA LYS A 158 -16.14 29.59 23.42
C LYS A 158 -15.48 30.97 23.40
N THR A 159 -15.51 31.68 24.51
CA THR A 159 -14.91 33.01 24.62
C THR A 159 -13.75 33.00 25.59
N LEU A 160 -12.70 33.77 25.27
CA LEU A 160 -11.54 33.97 26.11
C LEU A 160 -11.47 35.41 26.58
N SER A 161 -11.06 35.62 27.84
CA SER A 161 -10.82 36.96 28.39
C SER A 161 -9.32 37.12 28.62
N PRO A 162 -8.68 38.16 28.05
CA PRO A 162 -7.27 38.44 28.28
C PRO A 162 -7.08 38.97 29.70
N ARG A 163 -6.00 38.60 30.33
CA ARG A 163 -5.53 39.02 31.62
C ARG A 163 -4.10 39.52 31.51
N GLU A 164 -3.79 40.61 32.18
CA GLU A 164 -2.44 41.19 32.29
C GLU A 164 -2.17 41.60 33.71
N HIS A 165 -1.00 41.34 34.19
CA HIS A 165 -0.49 41.90 35.40
C HIS A 165 1.00 42.23 35.30
N TYR A 166 1.46 43.15 36.12
CA TYR A 166 2.84 43.60 36.19
C TYR A 166 3.36 43.24 37.56
N LEU A 167 4.49 42.56 37.61
CA LEU A 167 5.14 42.09 38.82
C LEU A 167 6.49 42.79 38.93
N LEU A 168 6.70 43.50 39.99
CA LEU A 168 7.95 44.15 40.37
C LEU A 168 8.61 43.29 41.44
N VAL A 169 9.86 42.87 41.17
CA VAL A 169 10.69 42.12 42.11
C VAL A 169 11.78 43.06 42.62
N THR A 170 11.82 43.23 43.95
CA THR A 170 12.79 44.09 44.63
C THR A 170 14.17 43.40 44.72
N PRO A 171 15.29 44.12 44.96
CA PRO A 171 16.60 43.51 45.08
C PRO A 171 16.75 42.44 46.15
N ASP A 172 15.89 42.44 47.15
CA ASP A 172 15.80 41.44 48.23
C ASP A 172 14.89 40.26 47.89
N GLY A 173 14.32 40.27 46.68
CA GLY A 173 13.50 39.16 46.16
C GLY A 173 12.02 39.22 46.51
N GLU A 174 11.52 40.29 47.13
CA GLU A 174 10.10 40.42 47.37
C GLU A 174 9.33 40.76 46.09
N MET A 175 8.16 40.15 45.90
CA MET A 175 7.34 40.29 44.71
C MET A 175 6.10 41.16 44.97
N HIS A 176 5.86 42.11 44.09
CA HIS A 176 4.75 43.05 44.28
C HIS A 176 3.98 43.32 42.97
N HIS A 177 2.67 43.22 42.99
CA HIS A 177 1.85 43.64 41.86
C HIS A 177 1.77 45.18 41.77
N VAL A 178 2.10 45.68 40.57
CA VAL A 178 2.13 47.14 40.33
C VAL A 178 1.27 47.53 39.13
N LYS A 179 0.52 48.60 39.22
CA LYS A 179 -0.28 49.17 38.13
C LYS A 179 -0.01 50.65 37.86
N LYS A 180 0.54 51.36 38.83
CA LYS A 180 0.77 52.81 38.76
C LYS A 180 1.88 53.26 39.72
N ALA A 181 2.38 54.45 39.54
CA ALA A 181 3.46 55.02 40.36
C ALA A 181 3.20 55.03 41.86
N LYS A 182 1.91 55.05 42.29
CA LYS A 182 1.55 54.96 43.71
C LYS A 182 1.91 53.57 44.27
N ASP A 183 1.75 52.53 43.52
CA ASP A 183 2.02 51.15 43.96
C ASP A 183 3.54 50.99 44.15
N VAL A 184 4.32 51.42 43.18
CA VAL A 184 5.81 51.41 43.24
C VAL A 184 6.30 52.29 44.43
N ALA A 185 5.69 53.49 44.65
CA ALA A 185 6.07 54.36 45.76
C ALA A 185 5.66 53.80 47.15
N GLN A 186 4.86 52.76 47.23
CA GLN A 186 4.56 52.03 48.44
C GLN A 186 5.59 50.97 48.76
N ILE A 187 6.18 50.39 47.76
CA ILE A 187 7.24 49.38 47.85
C ILE A 187 8.56 50.01 48.29
N PHE A 188 8.87 51.22 47.80
CA PHE A 188 10.06 51.99 48.16
C PHE A 188 9.69 53.23 48.95
N PRO A 189 9.42 53.14 50.24
CA PRO A 189 8.87 54.25 51.08
C PRO A 189 9.91 55.40 51.23
N GLU A 190 11.21 55.05 51.24
CA GLU A 190 12.26 56.07 51.40
C GLU A 190 12.40 56.92 50.13
N GLN A 191 12.11 56.35 48.98
CA GLN A 191 12.19 57.01 47.65
C GLN A 191 10.83 57.55 47.18
N LYS A 192 9.81 57.47 47.96
CA LYS A 192 8.39 57.82 47.65
C LYS A 192 8.25 59.18 46.99
N LYS A 193 8.94 60.17 47.50
CA LYS A 193 8.93 61.57 46.99
C LYS A 193 9.62 61.66 45.60
N GLN A 194 10.75 60.99 45.45
CA GLN A 194 11.53 60.96 44.23
C GLN A 194 10.75 60.22 43.09
N ILE A 195 10.17 59.07 43.36
CA ILE A 195 9.36 58.28 42.42
C ILE A 195 8.17 59.12 41.90
N ARG A 196 7.47 59.81 42.76
CA ARG A 196 6.35 60.70 42.37
C ARG A 196 6.81 61.90 41.55
N GLN A 197 7.97 62.48 41.87
CA GLN A 197 8.53 63.57 41.11
C GLN A 197 9.03 63.11 39.74
N TYR A 198 9.69 61.97 39.67
CA TYR A 198 10.13 61.37 38.45
C TYR A 198 8.97 61.08 37.48
N ALA A 199 7.90 60.44 37.99
CA ALA A 199 6.70 60.19 37.21
C ALA A 199 6.04 61.47 36.66
N ARG A 200 6.05 62.55 37.41
CA ARG A 200 5.51 63.88 36.99
C ARG A 200 6.42 64.57 35.99
N ARG A 201 7.73 64.59 36.23
CA ARG A 201 8.71 65.21 35.34
C ARG A 201 8.77 64.56 33.94
N ASN A 202 8.63 63.27 33.90
CA ASN A 202 8.65 62.51 32.66
C ASN A 202 7.25 62.26 32.03
N HIS A 203 6.21 62.93 32.56
CA HIS A 203 4.83 62.84 32.09
C HIS A 203 4.32 61.39 31.95
N LEU A 204 4.71 60.47 32.85
CA LEU A 204 4.34 59.06 32.80
C LEU A 204 2.85 58.89 32.98
N SER A 205 2.26 58.15 32.01
CA SER A 205 0.84 57.85 31.99
C SER A 205 0.58 56.35 32.21
N PHE A 206 -0.14 56.01 33.27
CA PHE A 206 -0.45 54.62 33.66
C PHE A 206 -1.81 54.14 33.10
N SER A 207 -2.26 54.75 31.98
CA SER A 207 -3.40 54.23 31.23
C SER A 207 -3.09 52.85 30.67
N LYS A 208 -4.08 52.05 30.30
CA LYS A 208 -3.88 50.71 29.75
C LYS A 208 -2.92 50.70 28.57
N ARG A 209 -2.90 51.74 27.75
CA ARG A 209 -2.05 51.87 26.54
C ARG A 209 -0.58 52.19 26.84
N ASN A 210 -0.30 53.02 27.85
CA ASN A 210 1.05 53.54 28.13
C ASN A 210 1.63 52.97 29.45
N ARG A 211 0.95 52.01 30.07
CA ARG A 211 1.32 51.47 31.39
C ARG A 211 2.66 50.79 31.38
N GLU A 212 2.91 50.01 30.37
CA GLU A 212 4.15 49.26 30.19
C GLU A 212 5.37 50.18 30.13
N GLU A 213 5.37 51.08 29.17
CA GLU A 213 6.46 52.09 29.02
C GLU A 213 6.67 52.89 30.29
N SER A 214 5.58 53.29 30.91
CA SER A 214 5.63 54.11 32.15
C SER A 214 6.16 53.33 33.34
N LEU A 215 5.81 52.08 33.51
CA LEU A 215 6.35 51.21 34.57
C LEU A 215 7.80 50.85 34.34
N THR A 216 8.18 50.56 33.08
CA THR A 216 9.57 50.28 32.67
C THR A 216 10.46 51.48 32.96
N ALA A 217 10.05 52.69 32.53
CA ALA A 217 10.78 53.91 32.81
C ALA A 217 10.89 54.21 34.32
N LEU A 218 9.85 53.87 35.07
CA LEU A 218 9.85 54.07 36.53
C LEU A 218 10.76 53.06 37.23
N ALA A 219 10.78 51.81 36.83
CA ALA A 219 11.66 50.75 37.36
C ALA A 219 13.16 51.08 37.11
N GLY A 220 13.48 51.55 35.90
CA GLY A 220 14.83 52.02 35.61
C GLY A 220 15.29 53.31 36.32
N GLY A 221 14.33 54.09 36.85
CA GLY A 221 14.63 55.34 37.57
C GLY A 221 14.73 55.21 39.12
N ILE A 222 14.67 53.98 39.64
CA ILE A 222 14.80 53.70 41.09
C ILE A 222 16.29 53.46 41.43
N ASP A 223 16.85 54.19 42.39
CA ASP A 223 18.20 53.93 42.89
C ASP A 223 18.18 52.71 43.81
N GLY A 224 18.69 51.62 43.29
CA GLY A 224 18.90 50.33 43.97
C GLY A 224 20.39 49.98 44.03
N THR A 225 20.93 49.55 45.15
CA THR A 225 22.27 48.98 45.22
C THR A 225 22.26 47.61 44.55
N PRO A 226 23.14 47.39 43.51
CA PRO A 226 23.15 46.12 42.83
C PRO A 226 23.66 45.01 43.76
N ARG A 227 22.81 44.05 44.06
CA ARG A 227 23.25 42.76 44.60
C ARG A 227 23.34 41.79 43.42
N ALA A 228 24.52 41.22 43.21
CA ALA A 228 24.70 40.13 42.26
C ALA A 228 23.78 38.93 42.65
N ILE A 229 22.73 38.71 41.89
CA ILE A 229 21.90 37.51 42.05
C ILE A 229 22.64 36.39 41.33
N VAL A 230 23.24 35.48 42.13
CA VAL A 230 23.83 34.25 41.63
C VAL A 230 22.64 33.31 41.36
N PHE A 231 22.35 33.07 40.09
CA PHE A 231 21.49 31.97 39.71
C PHE A 231 22.17 30.66 40.13
N THR A 232 21.67 29.99 41.15
CA THR A 232 22.06 28.61 41.46
C THR A 232 21.57 27.72 40.35
N LYS A 233 22.49 27.31 39.50
CA LYS A 233 22.29 26.28 38.51
C LYS A 233 21.89 25.00 39.28
N PRO A 234 20.79 24.30 38.91
CA PRO A 234 20.55 22.98 39.49
C PRO A 234 21.75 22.09 39.12
N GLU A 235 22.26 21.32 40.09
CA GLU A 235 23.39 20.43 39.85
C GLU A 235 23.04 19.43 38.75
N PRO A 236 23.99 19.12 37.86
CA PRO A 236 23.78 18.08 36.86
C PRO A 236 23.61 16.74 37.56
N ILE A 237 22.52 16.06 37.29
CA ILE A 237 22.34 14.66 37.67
C ILE A 237 23.35 13.86 36.84
N GLU A 238 24.37 13.29 37.50
CA GLU A 238 25.29 12.35 36.85
C GLU A 238 24.50 11.16 36.31
N CYS A 239 24.49 11.00 34.99
CA CYS A 239 24.00 9.78 34.37
C CYS A 239 25.01 8.67 34.63
N THR A 240 24.68 7.76 35.56
CA THR A 240 25.37 6.50 35.67
C THR A 240 25.11 5.66 34.43
N GLU A 241 26.20 5.27 33.75
CA GLU A 241 26.16 4.36 32.60
C GLU A 241 25.42 3.06 32.98
N PHE A 242 24.32 2.79 32.25
CA PHE A 242 23.59 1.53 32.41
C PHE A 242 24.26 0.48 31.52
N VAL A 243 25.00 -0.43 32.14
CA VAL A 243 25.53 -1.63 31.50
C VAL A 243 24.43 -2.70 31.50
N PRO A 244 23.91 -3.11 30.32
CA PRO A 244 22.87 -4.13 30.28
C PRO A 244 23.49 -5.51 30.57
N THR A 245 23.15 -6.07 31.72
CA THR A 245 23.35 -7.49 32.01
C THR A 245 22.27 -8.29 31.29
N LYS A 246 22.68 -9.13 30.35
CA LYS A 246 21.82 -10.11 29.68
C LYS A 246 21.29 -11.15 30.69
N PRO A 247 19.99 -11.38 30.78
CA PRO A 247 19.48 -12.66 31.19
C PRO A 247 19.12 -13.48 29.96
N THR A 248 19.79 -14.55 29.72
CA THR A 248 19.44 -15.59 28.76
C THR A 248 18.48 -16.55 29.45
N PRO A 249 17.23 -16.70 29.06
CA PRO A 249 16.44 -17.86 29.44
C PRO A 249 16.72 -18.99 28.45
N GLN A 250 17.39 -20.02 28.88
CA GLN A 250 17.38 -21.32 28.20
C GLN A 250 15.97 -21.89 28.27
N ILE A 251 15.30 -21.99 27.13
CA ILE A 251 14.07 -22.79 27.01
C ILE A 251 14.46 -24.19 26.59
N ASP A 252 14.20 -25.13 27.46
CA ASP A 252 14.41 -26.55 27.24
C ASP A 252 13.39 -27.10 26.26
N GLU A 253 13.81 -27.37 25.01
CA GLU A 253 12.97 -27.86 23.91
C GLU A 253 12.39 -29.25 24.11
N LYS A 254 12.70 -29.92 25.20
CA LYS A 254 12.26 -31.30 25.47
C LYS A 254 10.92 -31.42 26.23
N LYS A 255 10.26 -30.33 26.58
CA LYS A 255 9.00 -30.38 27.35
C LYS A 255 7.72 -30.07 26.59
N LEU A 256 7.77 -29.89 25.26
CA LEU A 256 6.60 -29.56 24.45
C LEU A 256 6.06 -30.70 23.57
N ILE A 257 6.55 -31.95 23.76
CA ILE A 257 6.05 -33.13 23.05
C ILE A 257 5.59 -34.18 24.05
N ALA A 258 4.57 -33.86 24.82
CA ALA A 258 3.82 -34.86 25.58
C ALA A 258 2.37 -34.46 25.66
N GLY A 259 1.56 -34.97 24.74
CA GLY A 259 0.11 -34.76 24.78
C GLY A 259 -0.64 -34.97 23.49
N ILE A 260 -0.20 -35.85 22.58
CA ILE A 260 -1.03 -36.32 21.47
C ILE A 260 -1.14 -37.85 21.57
N PRO A 261 -2.33 -38.46 21.74
CA PRO A 261 -2.47 -39.89 21.71
C PRO A 261 -2.30 -40.43 20.29
N VAL A 262 -1.35 -41.35 20.14
CA VAL A 262 -1.14 -42.18 18.96
C VAL A 262 -2.25 -43.21 18.91
N LEU A 263 -3.04 -43.21 17.85
CA LEU A 263 -3.97 -44.30 17.52
C LEU A 263 -3.22 -45.34 16.72
N ASP A 264 -3.13 -46.55 17.29
CA ASP A 264 -2.53 -47.74 16.73
C ASP A 264 -3.25 -48.19 15.43
N SER A 265 -2.42 -48.52 14.44
CA SER A 265 -2.82 -49.17 13.21
C SER A 265 -2.83 -50.69 13.44
N ASP A 266 -3.99 -51.29 13.56
CA ASP A 266 -4.22 -52.69 13.18
C ASP A 266 -5.72 -52.97 13.17
N THR A 267 -6.26 -53.13 11.97
CA THR A 267 -7.32 -54.09 11.57
C THR A 267 -7.93 -53.69 10.24
N LEU A 268 -7.44 -54.25 9.16
CA LEU A 268 -8.23 -54.47 7.94
C LEU A 268 -7.93 -55.84 7.37
N GLN A 269 -8.75 -56.77 7.75
CA GLN A 269 -8.90 -58.05 7.05
C GLN A 269 -9.92 -57.97 5.93
N THR A 270 -9.46 -58.32 4.75
CA THR A 270 -10.05 -59.00 3.62
C THR A 270 -11.57 -59.23 3.51
N ALA A 271 -12.17 -58.83 2.41
CA ALA A 271 -13.24 -59.51 1.71
C ALA A 271 -13.26 -59.16 0.22
N GLY A 272 -12.97 -60.07 -0.64
CA GLY A 272 -13.93 -60.70 -1.55
C GLY A 272 -13.91 -60.17 -2.99
N SER A 273 -13.31 -60.95 -3.86
CA SER A 273 -13.31 -60.83 -5.33
C SER A 273 -14.70 -60.77 -5.95
N ALA A 274 -14.95 -59.82 -6.86
CA ALA A 274 -15.99 -59.94 -7.90
C ALA A 274 -15.41 -59.59 -9.28
N LYS A 275 -15.48 -60.59 -10.15
CA LYS A 275 -15.09 -60.56 -11.58
C LYS A 275 -16.02 -59.61 -12.35
N THR A 276 -15.48 -58.59 -12.99
CA THR A 276 -16.23 -57.80 -13.97
C THR A 276 -15.75 -58.12 -15.37
N LYS A 277 -16.67 -58.53 -16.22
CA LYS A 277 -16.44 -58.83 -17.66
C LYS A 277 -16.19 -57.56 -18.44
N VAL A 278 -15.14 -57.59 -19.21
CA VAL A 278 -14.79 -56.58 -20.23
C VAL A 278 -15.63 -56.84 -21.49
N TYR A 279 -16.40 -55.85 -21.92
CA TYR A 279 -16.98 -55.81 -23.26
C TYR A 279 -16.19 -54.88 -24.14
N VAL A 280 -15.58 -55.43 -25.19
CA VAL A 280 -14.93 -54.71 -26.31
C VAL A 280 -16.05 -54.38 -27.33
N VAL A 281 -16.19 -53.11 -27.68
CA VAL A 281 -17.04 -52.69 -28.81
C VAL A 281 -16.16 -52.32 -29.98
N PRO A 282 -16.29 -53.01 -31.14
CA PRO A 282 -15.52 -52.65 -32.32
C PRO A 282 -16.21 -51.55 -33.16
N GLY A 283 -15.46 -50.63 -33.64
CA GLY A 283 -15.58 -49.95 -34.95
C GLY A 283 -16.83 -49.07 -35.15
N VAL A 284 -16.66 -47.73 -35.01
CA VAL A 284 -17.66 -46.78 -35.52
C VAL A 284 -17.21 -46.28 -36.93
N LYS A 285 -17.97 -46.67 -37.94
CA LYS A 285 -17.91 -46.13 -39.32
C LYS A 285 -18.46 -44.71 -39.34
N LYS A 286 -17.83 -43.84 -40.13
CA LYS A 286 -18.28 -42.46 -40.42
C LYS A 286 -19.74 -42.46 -40.90
N ALA A 287 -20.62 -41.78 -40.20
CA ALA A 287 -21.97 -41.48 -40.64
C ALA A 287 -22.03 -40.08 -41.25
N LYS A 288 -22.63 -39.99 -42.45
CA LYS A 288 -23.00 -38.73 -43.11
C LYS A 288 -24.19 -38.12 -42.30
N VAL A 289 -24.05 -36.87 -41.91
CA VAL A 289 -25.11 -36.09 -41.26
C VAL A 289 -26.01 -35.54 -42.35
N SER A 290 -27.29 -35.92 -42.32
CA SER A 290 -28.39 -35.28 -43.04
C SER A 290 -29.01 -34.27 -42.07
N VAL A 291 -29.22 -33.04 -42.54
CA VAL A 291 -29.87 -31.94 -41.81
C VAL A 291 -31.35 -32.24 -41.78
N ALA A 292 -31.92 -32.37 -40.60
CA ALA A 292 -33.34 -32.21 -40.33
C ALA A 292 -33.58 -31.84 -38.86
N ASP A 293 -34.30 -30.76 -38.69
CA ASP A 293 -35.14 -30.31 -37.59
C ASP A 293 -34.54 -29.96 -36.22
N ASP A 294 -34.82 -28.76 -35.85
CA ASP A 294 -34.83 -28.07 -34.57
C ASP A 294 -34.97 -28.97 -33.29
N GLN A 295 -33.88 -29.57 -32.85
CA GLN A 295 -33.74 -29.93 -31.47
C GLN A 295 -32.61 -29.08 -30.90
N GLU A 296 -32.93 -28.32 -29.85
CA GLU A 296 -31.99 -27.54 -29.05
C GLU A 296 -30.78 -28.43 -28.71
N LEU A 297 -29.69 -28.18 -29.39
CA LEU A 297 -28.40 -28.67 -28.99
C LEU A 297 -28.11 -28.05 -27.63
N ALA A 298 -28.16 -28.87 -26.59
CA ALA A 298 -27.48 -28.59 -25.33
C ALA A 298 -26.10 -28.07 -25.73
N GLU A 299 -25.71 -26.89 -25.19
CA GLU A 299 -24.44 -26.28 -25.45
C GLU A 299 -23.32 -27.30 -25.14
N ILE A 300 -22.95 -28.08 -26.13
CA ILE A 300 -21.74 -28.86 -26.04
C ILE A 300 -20.66 -27.82 -25.97
N VAL A 301 -20.17 -27.57 -24.76
CA VAL A 301 -18.92 -26.87 -24.55
C VAL A 301 -17.88 -27.70 -25.28
N VAL A 302 -17.67 -27.38 -26.55
CA VAL A 302 -16.58 -27.97 -27.34
C VAL A 302 -15.34 -27.49 -26.63
N VAL A 303 -14.79 -28.33 -25.77
CA VAL A 303 -13.45 -28.18 -25.21
C VAL A 303 -12.47 -28.47 -26.35
N GLY A 304 -12.62 -27.68 -27.42
CA GLY A 304 -11.71 -27.72 -28.54
C GLY A 304 -10.38 -27.15 -28.09
N GLY A 305 -9.35 -27.99 -28.01
CA GLY A 305 -7.99 -27.57 -27.78
C GLY A 305 -7.61 -27.31 -26.32
N ARG A 306 -8.22 -27.99 -25.33
CA ARG A 306 -7.66 -28.01 -23.99
C ARG A 306 -6.35 -28.79 -24.02
N GLN A 307 -5.24 -28.08 -23.98
CA GLN A 307 -3.95 -28.69 -23.74
C GLN A 307 -3.93 -29.18 -22.28
N SER A 308 -3.86 -30.49 -22.10
CA SER A 308 -3.75 -31.10 -20.76
C SER A 308 -2.49 -30.61 -20.06
N ALA A 309 -2.56 -30.46 -18.75
CA ALA A 309 -1.37 -30.16 -17.97
C ALA A 309 -0.26 -31.19 -18.15
N VAL A 310 -0.56 -32.45 -18.54
CA VAL A 310 0.41 -33.48 -18.88
C VAL A 310 1.08 -33.19 -20.21
N GLU A 311 0.34 -32.72 -21.21
CA GLU A 311 0.83 -32.50 -22.60
C GLU A 311 1.63 -31.21 -22.76
N SER A 312 1.33 -30.15 -22.01
CA SER A 312 2.04 -28.86 -22.07
C SER A 312 3.51 -28.99 -21.72
N LEU A 313 4.40 -28.32 -22.45
CA LEU A 313 5.82 -28.19 -22.11
C LEU A 313 6.03 -27.25 -20.94
N VAL A 314 5.21 -26.20 -20.86
CA VAL A 314 5.33 -25.14 -19.85
C VAL A 314 4.91 -25.69 -18.49
N MET A 315 5.78 -25.52 -17.49
CA MET A 315 5.52 -25.89 -16.11
C MET A 315 4.96 -24.69 -15.33
N GLY A 316 4.04 -24.95 -14.40
CA GLY A 316 3.49 -23.90 -13.53
C GLY A 316 2.71 -22.83 -14.29
N SER A 317 2.19 -23.15 -15.48
CA SER A 317 1.23 -22.32 -16.22
C SER A 317 -0.19 -22.80 -15.96
N GLU A 318 -1.07 -21.88 -15.63
CA GLU A 318 -2.50 -22.12 -15.46
C GLU A 318 -3.28 -21.24 -16.43
N LYS A 319 -3.94 -21.87 -17.40
CA LYS A 319 -4.78 -21.17 -18.37
C LYS A 319 -6.25 -21.51 -18.13
N PHE A 320 -7.10 -20.50 -18.07
CA PHE A 320 -8.53 -20.70 -17.92
C PHE A 320 -9.35 -19.66 -18.70
N LYS A 321 -10.55 -20.05 -19.05
CA LYS A 321 -11.55 -19.19 -19.68
C LYS A 321 -12.54 -18.68 -18.64
N PRO A 322 -13.02 -17.42 -18.73
CA PRO A 322 -13.97 -16.84 -17.77
C PRO A 322 -15.31 -17.57 -17.66
N GLN A 323 -15.66 -18.44 -18.58
CA GLN A 323 -16.87 -19.28 -18.45
C GLN A 323 -16.87 -20.15 -17.18
N ILE A 324 -15.67 -20.57 -16.72
CA ILE A 324 -15.50 -21.30 -15.44
C ILE A 324 -15.90 -20.42 -14.25
N LEU A 325 -15.77 -19.11 -14.38
CA LEU A 325 -16.07 -18.10 -13.34
C LEU A 325 -17.53 -18.08 -12.92
N LYS A 326 -18.45 -18.37 -13.84
CA LYS A 326 -19.89 -18.27 -13.57
C LYS A 326 -20.36 -19.21 -12.46
N ASN A 327 -19.57 -20.25 -12.23
CA ASN A 327 -19.86 -21.28 -11.26
C ASN A 327 -19.06 -21.15 -9.96
N ILE A 328 -18.37 -20.02 -9.75
CA ILE A 328 -17.59 -19.78 -8.53
C ILE A 328 -18.26 -18.66 -7.73
N PRO A 329 -18.63 -18.91 -6.46
CA PRO A 329 -19.14 -17.88 -5.60
C PRO A 329 -18.13 -16.74 -5.48
N SER A 330 -18.58 -15.53 -5.72
CA SER A 330 -17.75 -14.36 -5.59
C SER A 330 -18.43 -13.27 -4.76
N ALA A 331 -17.63 -12.35 -4.23
CA ALA A 331 -18.15 -11.26 -3.42
C ALA A 331 -19.23 -10.49 -4.19
N PHE A 332 -20.39 -10.32 -3.56
CA PHE A 332 -21.51 -9.54 -4.10
C PHE A 332 -22.11 -10.06 -5.42
N GLY A 333 -21.80 -11.31 -5.81
CA GLY A 333 -22.40 -11.97 -6.99
C GLY A 333 -21.75 -11.56 -8.33
N GLU A 334 -20.66 -10.83 -8.33
CA GLU A 334 -19.90 -10.48 -9.52
C GLU A 334 -18.76 -11.49 -9.78
N SER A 335 -18.72 -12.05 -10.99
CA SER A 335 -17.62 -12.94 -11.41
C SER A 335 -16.33 -12.16 -11.50
N ASP A 336 -15.31 -12.56 -10.73
CA ASP A 336 -14.04 -11.84 -10.55
C ASP A 336 -12.83 -12.71 -10.93
N ILE A 337 -12.07 -12.24 -11.92
CA ILE A 337 -10.89 -12.95 -12.46
C ILE A 337 -9.79 -13.08 -11.41
N MET A 338 -9.51 -12.01 -10.67
CA MET A 338 -8.46 -12.05 -9.66
C MET A 338 -8.81 -13.00 -8.51
N LYS A 339 -10.10 -13.14 -8.17
CA LYS A 339 -10.53 -14.11 -7.15
C LYS A 339 -10.26 -15.55 -7.58
N ILE A 340 -10.31 -15.88 -8.88
CA ILE A 340 -9.90 -17.20 -9.35
C ILE A 340 -8.39 -17.36 -9.28
N VAL A 341 -7.63 -16.38 -9.75
CA VAL A 341 -6.17 -16.43 -9.65
C VAL A 341 -5.76 -16.72 -8.20
N LEU A 342 -6.48 -16.16 -7.22
CA LEU A 342 -6.27 -16.41 -5.80
C LEU A 342 -6.67 -17.82 -5.33
N THR A 343 -7.41 -18.61 -6.12
CA THR A 343 -7.72 -20.03 -5.80
C THR A 343 -6.69 -21.03 -6.31
N LEU A 344 -5.72 -20.56 -7.10
CA LEU A 344 -4.67 -21.41 -7.66
C LEU A 344 -3.60 -21.75 -6.60
N PRO A 345 -2.92 -22.93 -6.71
CA PRO A 345 -1.83 -23.27 -5.80
C PRO A 345 -0.64 -22.32 -5.96
N GLY A 346 0.02 -22.00 -4.85
CA GLY A 346 1.18 -21.11 -4.81
C GLY A 346 0.85 -19.63 -4.99
N VAL A 347 -0.44 -19.25 -5.05
CA VAL A 347 -0.89 -17.85 -5.14
C VAL A 347 -1.58 -17.45 -3.84
N THR A 348 -1.12 -16.42 -3.19
CA THR A 348 -1.68 -15.94 -1.92
C THR A 348 -2.02 -14.45 -1.98
N THR A 349 -2.74 -13.95 -0.99
CA THR A 349 -2.99 -12.53 -0.79
C THR A 349 -2.76 -12.16 0.67
N VAL A 350 -2.41 -10.92 0.94
CA VAL A 350 -2.22 -10.45 2.33
C VAL A 350 -3.53 -10.19 3.07
N GLY A 351 -4.67 -10.10 2.36
CA GLY A 351 -5.98 -9.88 2.99
C GLY A 351 -7.13 -9.71 1.99
N GLU A 352 -8.35 -9.56 2.50
CA GLU A 352 -9.57 -9.47 1.68
C GLU A 352 -9.68 -8.17 0.88
N ALA A 353 -9.13 -7.08 1.43
CA ALA A 353 -9.08 -5.77 0.78
C ALA A 353 -7.65 -5.44 0.36
N SER A 354 -7.06 -6.28 -0.49
CA SER A 354 -5.75 -6.07 -1.10
C SER A 354 -5.86 -6.17 -2.61
N SER A 355 -5.36 -5.17 -3.30
CA SER A 355 -5.35 -5.12 -4.76
C SER A 355 -4.29 -6.04 -5.39
N GLY A 356 -3.36 -6.56 -4.59
CA GLY A 356 -2.26 -7.39 -5.05
C GLY A 356 -2.37 -8.86 -4.69
N TYR A 357 -1.56 -9.68 -5.36
CA TYR A 357 -1.38 -11.09 -5.08
C TYR A 357 0.11 -11.44 -5.05
N ASN A 358 0.44 -12.50 -4.34
CA ASN A 358 1.80 -13.00 -4.15
C ASN A 358 1.92 -14.38 -4.78
N VAL A 359 2.97 -14.63 -5.57
CA VAL A 359 3.21 -15.91 -6.23
C VAL A 359 4.51 -16.51 -5.74
N ARG A 360 4.43 -17.73 -5.19
CA ARG A 360 5.62 -18.47 -4.72
C ARG A 360 6.55 -17.60 -3.88
N GLY A 361 5.99 -16.89 -2.91
CA GLY A 361 6.74 -16.05 -1.99
C GLY A 361 7.37 -14.81 -2.61
N GLY A 362 6.90 -14.36 -3.78
CA GLY A 362 7.25 -13.07 -4.34
C GLY A 362 6.35 -11.95 -3.82
N ALA A 363 6.84 -10.71 -3.82
CA ALA A 363 6.08 -9.52 -3.46
C ALA A 363 5.06 -9.16 -4.55
N THR A 364 4.10 -8.30 -4.21
CA THR A 364 3.00 -7.94 -5.12
C THR A 364 3.49 -7.21 -6.38
N ASP A 365 4.50 -6.35 -6.25
CA ASP A 365 5.12 -5.60 -7.35
C ASP A 365 6.01 -6.47 -8.27
N GLN A 366 6.35 -7.68 -7.82
CA GLN A 366 7.16 -8.62 -8.59
C GLN A 366 6.34 -9.44 -9.60
N ASN A 367 5.04 -9.18 -9.72
CA ASN A 367 4.15 -9.81 -10.69
C ASN A 367 3.89 -8.85 -11.87
N LEU A 368 4.07 -9.33 -13.09
CA LEU A 368 3.69 -8.59 -14.30
C LEU A 368 2.23 -8.90 -14.63
N ILE A 369 1.40 -7.87 -14.70
CA ILE A 369 -0.01 -8.00 -15.03
C ILE A 369 -0.24 -7.31 -16.36
N LEU A 370 -0.64 -8.08 -17.36
CA LEU A 370 -0.84 -7.61 -18.73
C LEU A 370 -2.31 -7.71 -19.14
N PHE A 371 -2.85 -6.62 -19.68
CA PHE A 371 -4.16 -6.61 -20.34
C PHE A 371 -3.99 -6.25 -21.82
N ASN A 372 -4.21 -7.21 -22.70
CA ASN A 372 -3.90 -7.10 -24.13
C ASN A 372 -2.49 -6.53 -24.44
N GLY A 373 -1.49 -6.97 -23.68
CA GLY A 373 -0.10 -6.55 -23.82
C GLY A 373 0.29 -5.32 -23.00
N GLY A 374 -0.65 -4.44 -22.62
CA GLY A 374 -0.41 -3.27 -21.76
C GLY A 374 -0.27 -3.66 -20.29
N THR A 375 0.57 -2.91 -19.54
CA THR A 375 0.79 -3.12 -18.12
C THR A 375 -0.33 -2.50 -17.29
N VAL A 376 -0.89 -3.26 -16.33
CA VAL A 376 -1.86 -2.76 -15.35
C VAL A 376 -1.18 -2.69 -13.98
N TYR A 377 -0.94 -1.47 -13.48
CA TYR A 377 -0.24 -1.23 -12.22
C TYR A 377 -1.12 -1.48 -11.01
N ASN A 378 -2.42 -1.18 -11.10
CA ASN A 378 -3.41 -1.52 -10.08
C ASN A 378 -4.55 -2.32 -10.72
N PRO A 379 -4.61 -3.64 -10.51
CA PRO A 379 -5.57 -4.51 -11.19
C PRO A 379 -6.94 -4.59 -10.50
N SER A 380 -7.26 -3.64 -9.61
CA SER A 380 -8.47 -3.74 -8.80
C SER A 380 -9.16 -2.40 -8.56
N HIS A 381 -10.45 -2.48 -8.23
CA HIS A 381 -11.29 -1.39 -7.77
C HIS A 381 -11.57 -1.49 -6.28
N LEU A 382 -11.82 -0.34 -5.64
CA LEU A 382 -12.19 -0.22 -4.22
C LEU A 382 -11.31 -1.09 -3.31
N PHE A 383 -9.99 -0.88 -3.38
CA PHE A 383 -8.99 -1.58 -2.56
C PHE A 383 -9.00 -3.12 -2.68
N GLY A 384 -9.27 -3.66 -3.85
CA GLY A 384 -9.25 -5.11 -4.08
C GLY A 384 -10.59 -5.82 -3.87
N LEU A 385 -11.68 -5.07 -3.71
CA LEU A 385 -13.02 -5.67 -3.65
C LEU A 385 -13.46 -6.24 -5.00
N PHE A 386 -13.13 -5.54 -6.09
CA PHE A 386 -13.44 -5.94 -7.47
C PHE A 386 -12.19 -5.89 -8.33
N THR A 387 -12.12 -6.75 -9.34
CA THR A 387 -11.05 -6.72 -10.34
C THR A 387 -11.26 -5.61 -11.37
N SER A 388 -10.18 -5.07 -11.95
CA SER A 388 -10.24 -4.16 -13.10
C SER A 388 -10.65 -4.86 -14.41
N PHE A 389 -10.76 -6.19 -14.43
CA PHE A 389 -11.07 -6.97 -15.63
C PHE A 389 -12.53 -7.38 -15.67
N ASN A 390 -13.30 -6.84 -16.60
CA ASN A 390 -14.68 -7.27 -16.81
C ASN A 390 -14.69 -8.70 -17.39
N SER A 391 -15.13 -9.66 -16.58
CA SER A 391 -15.12 -11.09 -16.93
C SER A 391 -15.92 -11.44 -18.20
N ASP A 392 -16.93 -10.64 -18.57
CA ASP A 392 -17.71 -10.87 -19.79
C ASP A 392 -16.98 -10.40 -21.06
N ALA A 393 -15.98 -9.54 -20.94
CA ALA A 393 -15.15 -9.03 -22.02
C ALA A 393 -13.82 -9.76 -22.17
N VAL A 394 -13.50 -10.73 -21.30
CA VAL A 394 -12.23 -11.48 -21.32
C VAL A 394 -12.41 -12.83 -22.01
N GLU A 395 -11.49 -13.21 -22.91
CA GLU A 395 -11.43 -14.50 -23.60
C GLU A 395 -10.73 -15.55 -22.76
N ASP A 396 -9.48 -15.25 -22.34
CA ASP A 396 -8.68 -16.13 -21.53
C ASP A 396 -7.77 -15.38 -20.55
N VAL A 397 -7.38 -16.10 -19.53
CA VAL A 397 -6.41 -15.65 -18.51
C VAL A 397 -5.37 -16.74 -18.36
N GLU A 398 -4.10 -16.33 -18.39
CA GLU A 398 -2.98 -17.24 -18.24
C GLU A 398 -2.00 -16.70 -17.20
N LEU A 399 -1.73 -17.52 -16.17
CA LEU A 399 -0.77 -17.22 -15.12
C LEU A 399 0.46 -18.11 -15.28
N PHE A 400 1.62 -17.51 -15.45
CA PHE A 400 2.92 -18.18 -15.44
C PHE A 400 3.57 -18.00 -14.06
N LYS A 401 3.70 -19.08 -13.28
CA LYS A 401 4.36 -19.13 -11.97
C LYS A 401 5.83 -19.58 -12.08
N SER A 402 6.16 -20.35 -13.12
CA SER A 402 7.50 -20.76 -13.53
C SER A 402 7.50 -20.99 -15.03
N SER A 403 8.63 -21.40 -15.62
CA SER A 403 8.78 -21.56 -17.07
C SER A 403 8.22 -20.37 -17.85
N ILE A 404 8.60 -19.16 -17.40
CA ILE A 404 8.12 -17.90 -17.99
C ILE A 404 8.77 -17.76 -19.36
N PRO A 405 8.00 -17.62 -20.47
CA PRO A 405 8.55 -17.45 -21.81
C PRO A 405 9.51 -16.27 -21.93
N ALA A 406 10.53 -16.36 -22.79
CA ALA A 406 11.55 -15.34 -22.98
C ALA A 406 10.99 -13.99 -23.47
N GLU A 407 9.80 -13.99 -24.07
CA GLU A 407 9.09 -12.75 -24.47
C GLU A 407 8.68 -11.85 -23.29
N TYR A 408 8.64 -12.37 -22.06
CA TYR A 408 8.27 -11.63 -20.84
C TYR A 408 9.49 -11.36 -19.95
N GLY A 409 9.56 -10.16 -19.39
CA GLY A 409 10.62 -9.72 -18.47
C GLY A 409 10.17 -8.52 -17.62
N GLY A 410 11.11 -7.90 -16.90
CA GLY A 410 10.87 -6.69 -16.09
C GLY A 410 10.18 -6.96 -14.75
N ARG A 411 9.86 -8.22 -14.40
CA ARG A 411 9.35 -8.65 -13.08
C ARG A 411 9.95 -10.02 -12.74
N ILE A 412 10.11 -10.29 -11.44
CA ILE A 412 10.88 -11.47 -10.97
C ILE A 412 10.04 -12.58 -10.35
N SER A 413 8.69 -12.47 -10.32
CA SER A 413 7.85 -13.48 -9.65
C SER A 413 6.94 -14.24 -10.61
N SER A 414 6.03 -13.57 -11.29
CA SER A 414 5.05 -14.20 -12.18
C SER A 414 4.61 -13.28 -13.31
N VAL A 415 3.93 -13.85 -14.30
CA VAL A 415 3.26 -13.09 -15.37
C VAL A 415 1.80 -13.51 -15.43
N LEU A 416 0.89 -12.57 -15.27
CA LEU A 416 -0.55 -12.74 -15.48
C LEU A 416 -0.93 -12.06 -16.79
N LYS A 417 -1.33 -12.85 -17.78
CA LYS A 417 -1.79 -12.37 -19.08
C LYS A 417 -3.31 -12.47 -19.15
N VAL A 418 -3.97 -11.34 -19.40
CA VAL A 418 -5.41 -11.26 -19.60
C VAL A 418 -5.67 -10.81 -21.03
N ASN A 419 -6.39 -11.60 -21.81
CA ASN A 419 -6.75 -11.29 -23.17
C ASN A 419 -8.25 -11.00 -23.26
N SER A 420 -8.62 -9.89 -23.88
CA SER A 420 -10.02 -9.63 -24.19
C SER A 420 -10.52 -10.50 -25.33
N LYS A 421 -11.80 -10.88 -25.25
CA LYS A 421 -12.48 -11.58 -26.34
C LYS A 421 -12.65 -10.66 -27.56
N GLU A 422 -12.84 -11.27 -28.70
CA GLU A 422 -13.29 -10.58 -29.88
C GLU A 422 -14.82 -10.61 -29.95
N ALA A 423 -15.40 -9.55 -30.46
CA ALA A 423 -16.82 -9.49 -30.66
C ALA A 423 -17.31 -10.47 -31.71
N ASN A 424 -18.55 -10.91 -31.59
CA ASN A 424 -19.21 -11.73 -32.59
C ASN A 424 -19.23 -10.99 -33.94
N MET A 425 -18.75 -11.64 -34.99
CA MET A 425 -18.67 -11.06 -36.34
C MET A 425 -19.94 -11.30 -37.20
N GLN A 426 -20.87 -12.10 -36.70
CA GLN A 426 -22.06 -12.49 -37.47
C GLN A 426 -23.33 -11.82 -36.98
N LYS A 427 -23.51 -11.75 -35.67
CA LYS A 427 -24.73 -11.28 -35.01
C LYS A 427 -24.44 -10.27 -33.93
N LEU A 428 -25.37 -9.33 -33.75
CA LEU A 428 -25.38 -8.47 -32.57
C LEU A 428 -25.72 -9.34 -31.36
N THR A 429 -24.81 -9.40 -30.40
CA THR A 429 -24.96 -10.14 -29.16
C THR A 429 -24.55 -9.28 -27.98
N GLY A 430 -24.98 -9.68 -26.78
CA GLY A 430 -24.57 -8.92 -25.60
C GLY A 430 -25.01 -9.59 -24.31
N SER A 431 -24.54 -8.96 -23.22
CA SER A 431 -24.92 -9.37 -21.87
C SER A 431 -25.04 -8.15 -20.97
N ALA A 432 -25.90 -8.28 -19.94
CA ALA A 432 -25.99 -7.33 -18.86
C ALA A 432 -26.08 -8.09 -17.54
N SER A 433 -25.53 -7.52 -16.49
CA SER A 433 -25.63 -8.08 -15.14
C SER A 433 -25.96 -6.99 -14.15
N ILE A 434 -26.88 -7.31 -13.24
CA ILE A 434 -27.26 -6.42 -12.13
C ILE A 434 -27.06 -7.20 -10.85
N GLY A 435 -26.19 -6.70 -10.02
CA GLY A 435 -25.88 -7.21 -8.69
C GLY A 435 -26.29 -6.24 -7.59
N LEU A 436 -25.94 -6.59 -6.35
CA LEU A 436 -26.25 -5.77 -5.18
C LEU A 436 -25.50 -4.43 -5.18
N LEU A 437 -24.25 -4.42 -5.66
CA LEU A 437 -23.36 -3.25 -5.63
C LEU A 437 -22.94 -2.76 -7.00
N THR A 438 -22.97 -3.63 -8.02
CA THR A 438 -22.43 -3.35 -9.35
C THR A 438 -23.41 -3.70 -10.43
N SER A 439 -23.37 -2.95 -11.52
CA SER A 439 -24.00 -3.31 -12.79
C SER A 439 -22.97 -3.26 -13.91
N LYS A 440 -23.09 -4.18 -14.87
CA LYS A 440 -22.23 -4.22 -16.05
C LYS A 440 -23.05 -4.55 -17.30
N ALA A 441 -22.54 -4.06 -18.42
CA ALA A 441 -23.08 -4.35 -19.74
C ALA A 441 -21.96 -4.63 -20.72
N ASN A 442 -22.23 -5.50 -21.68
CA ASN A 442 -21.34 -5.90 -22.72
C ASN A 442 -22.09 -6.01 -24.05
N LEU A 443 -21.58 -5.42 -25.11
CA LEU A 443 -22.20 -5.36 -26.41
C LEU A 443 -21.21 -5.77 -27.49
N GLU A 444 -21.59 -6.70 -28.34
CA GLU A 444 -20.79 -7.23 -29.45
C GLU A 444 -21.47 -6.87 -30.77
N ILE A 445 -20.85 -6.00 -31.55
CA ILE A 445 -21.42 -5.42 -32.75
C ILE A 445 -20.64 -5.87 -33.97
N PRO A 446 -21.24 -6.62 -34.91
CA PRO A 446 -20.66 -6.87 -36.24
C PRO A 446 -20.83 -5.62 -37.10
N ILE A 447 -19.78 -4.80 -37.25
CA ILE A 447 -19.81 -3.61 -38.10
C ILE A 447 -19.82 -4.05 -39.57
N VAL A 448 -18.93 -4.95 -39.94
CA VAL A 448 -18.90 -5.61 -41.25
C VAL A 448 -18.80 -7.11 -41.00
N LYS A 449 -19.82 -7.87 -41.39
CA LYS A 449 -19.87 -9.31 -41.16
C LYS A 449 -18.56 -9.98 -41.63
N ASP A 450 -18.05 -10.89 -40.82
CA ASP A 450 -16.83 -11.66 -41.03
C ASP A 450 -15.52 -10.86 -41.04
N HIS A 451 -15.58 -9.51 -41.13
CA HIS A 451 -14.41 -8.66 -41.30
C HIS A 451 -14.17 -7.73 -40.09
N VAL A 452 -15.18 -6.98 -39.65
CA VAL A 452 -15.00 -5.96 -38.62
C VAL A 452 -16.02 -6.12 -37.52
N SER A 453 -15.56 -6.26 -36.30
CA SER A 453 -16.41 -6.32 -35.10
C SER A 453 -15.90 -5.39 -34.00
N LEU A 454 -16.85 -4.90 -33.20
CA LEU A 454 -16.60 -4.01 -32.07
C LEU A 454 -17.23 -4.60 -30.81
N LEU A 455 -16.41 -4.84 -29.80
CA LEU A 455 -16.81 -5.15 -28.44
C LEU A 455 -16.80 -3.83 -27.63
N LEU A 456 -17.89 -3.53 -26.97
CA LEU A 456 -17.98 -2.46 -25.98
C LEU A 456 -18.41 -3.05 -24.64
N ASN A 457 -17.81 -2.61 -23.58
CA ASN A 457 -18.20 -3.01 -22.24
C ASN A 457 -18.10 -1.84 -21.26
N GLY A 458 -18.95 -1.85 -20.25
CA GLY A 458 -18.94 -0.86 -19.20
C GLY A 458 -19.45 -1.47 -17.90
N ARG A 459 -18.93 -0.95 -16.79
CA ARG A 459 -19.31 -1.35 -15.46
C ARG A 459 -19.28 -0.15 -14.52
N THR A 460 -20.19 -0.16 -13.55
CA THR A 460 -20.27 0.86 -12.50
C THR A 460 -20.71 0.26 -11.18
N THR A 461 -20.34 0.90 -10.08
CA THR A 461 -20.85 0.59 -8.75
C THR A 461 -21.78 1.69 -8.24
N TYR A 462 -22.68 1.31 -7.33
CA TYR A 462 -23.65 2.19 -6.64
C TYR A 462 -23.71 1.83 -5.15
N SER A 463 -22.55 1.80 -4.48
CA SER A 463 -22.43 1.37 -3.08
C SER A 463 -22.98 2.36 -2.05
N ASP A 464 -23.21 3.61 -2.41
CA ASP A 464 -23.59 4.69 -1.49
C ASP A 464 -24.86 4.39 -0.69
N TRP A 465 -25.85 3.68 -1.27
CA TRP A 465 -27.06 3.32 -0.58
C TRP A 465 -26.83 2.36 0.60
N ILE A 466 -25.83 1.46 0.48
CA ILE A 466 -25.43 0.57 1.57
C ILE A 466 -24.67 1.34 2.65
N LEU A 467 -23.74 2.23 2.26
CA LEU A 467 -22.98 3.04 3.20
C LEU A 467 -23.92 3.91 4.06
N LYS A 468 -24.97 4.48 3.45
CA LYS A 468 -25.98 5.27 4.16
C LYS A 468 -26.81 4.46 5.19
N GLN A 469 -26.88 3.13 5.06
CA GLN A 469 -27.57 2.26 6.03
C GLN A 469 -26.69 1.90 7.24
N LEU A 470 -25.39 2.21 7.18
CA LEU A 470 -24.50 1.93 8.29
C LEU A 470 -24.82 2.81 9.49
N PRO A 471 -24.61 2.31 10.73
CA PRO A 471 -24.79 3.11 11.93
C PRO A 471 -23.88 4.35 11.94
N GLU A 472 -24.29 5.46 12.49
CA GLU A 472 -23.48 6.70 12.60
C GLU A 472 -22.12 6.44 13.28
N LYS A 473 -22.10 5.52 14.24
CA LYS A 473 -20.88 5.11 14.95
C LYS A 473 -19.89 4.38 14.05
N SER A 474 -20.25 3.97 12.83
CA SER A 474 -19.36 3.27 11.90
C SER A 474 -18.26 4.17 11.34
N GLY A 475 -18.49 5.49 11.30
CA GLY A 475 -17.60 6.46 10.65
C GLY A 475 -17.67 6.46 9.11
N TYR A 476 -18.39 5.49 8.50
CA TYR A 476 -18.49 5.33 7.05
C TYR A 476 -19.84 5.75 6.46
N LYS A 477 -20.81 6.15 7.29
CA LYS A 477 -22.16 6.54 6.84
C LYS A 477 -22.15 7.69 5.83
N ASN A 478 -21.23 8.64 6.01
CA ASN A 478 -21.06 9.80 5.14
C ASN A 478 -19.95 9.57 4.09
N GLY A 479 -19.44 8.34 3.98
CA GLY A 479 -18.47 7.96 3.00
C GLY A 479 -19.08 7.76 1.61
N ASN A 480 -18.21 7.71 0.62
CA ASN A 480 -18.54 7.41 -0.77
C ASN A 480 -17.54 6.38 -1.29
N ALA A 481 -18.00 5.39 -2.06
CA ALA A 481 -17.14 4.37 -2.63
C ALA A 481 -17.68 3.95 -4.00
N ASN A 482 -17.22 4.62 -5.04
CA ASN A 482 -17.70 4.42 -6.40
C ASN A 482 -16.54 4.16 -7.36
N PHE A 483 -16.81 3.30 -8.34
CA PHE A 483 -15.96 3.18 -9.51
C PHE A 483 -16.80 3.02 -10.78
N TYR A 484 -16.18 3.31 -11.88
CA TYR A 484 -16.66 2.93 -13.20
C TYR A 484 -15.50 2.54 -14.10
N ASP A 485 -15.74 1.61 -15.00
CA ASP A 485 -14.82 1.26 -16.06
C ASP A 485 -15.53 1.10 -17.41
N PHE A 486 -14.78 1.39 -18.47
CA PHE A 486 -15.18 1.23 -19.85
C PHE A 486 -14.05 0.56 -20.62
N GLY A 487 -14.42 -0.38 -21.48
CA GLY A 487 -13.48 -1.04 -22.38
C GLY A 487 -14.06 -1.21 -23.77
N GLY A 488 -13.18 -1.27 -24.74
CA GLY A 488 -13.56 -1.52 -26.12
C GLY A 488 -12.49 -2.28 -26.90
N VAL A 489 -12.92 -3.14 -27.79
CA VAL A 489 -12.05 -3.89 -28.69
C VAL A 489 -12.58 -3.81 -30.10
N LEU A 490 -11.84 -3.18 -30.99
CA LEU A 490 -12.09 -3.24 -32.42
C LEU A 490 -11.23 -4.35 -33.03
N THR A 491 -11.85 -5.33 -33.64
CA THR A 491 -11.16 -6.38 -34.36
C THR A 491 -11.46 -6.25 -35.85
N TRP A 492 -10.39 -6.16 -36.66
CA TRP A 492 -10.47 -6.08 -38.09
C TRP A 492 -9.68 -7.22 -38.74
N LYS A 493 -10.37 -8.15 -39.35
CA LYS A 493 -9.79 -9.18 -40.24
C LYS A 493 -9.64 -8.60 -41.64
N LEU A 494 -8.47 -8.05 -41.95
CA LEU A 494 -8.20 -7.50 -43.28
C LEU A 494 -8.32 -8.59 -44.36
N ASN A 495 -7.78 -9.77 -44.06
CA ASN A 495 -7.90 -10.99 -44.82
C ASN A 495 -7.56 -12.24 -43.96
N SER A 496 -7.36 -13.41 -44.56
CA SER A 496 -7.02 -14.62 -43.81
C SER A 496 -5.62 -14.58 -43.14
N MET A 497 -4.72 -13.71 -43.60
CA MET A 497 -3.32 -13.61 -43.16
C MET A 497 -3.10 -12.45 -42.21
N HIS A 498 -3.94 -11.41 -42.26
CA HIS A 498 -3.73 -10.17 -41.54
C HIS A 498 -4.94 -9.82 -40.66
N ARG A 499 -4.64 -9.58 -39.39
CA ARG A 499 -5.64 -9.20 -38.39
C ARG A 499 -5.11 -8.06 -37.54
N LEU A 500 -5.91 -7.02 -37.39
CA LEU A 500 -5.65 -5.89 -36.51
C LEU A 500 -6.66 -5.91 -35.35
N LYS A 501 -6.14 -5.73 -34.12
CA LYS A 501 -6.91 -5.58 -32.91
C LYS A 501 -6.51 -4.26 -32.25
N ILE A 502 -7.48 -3.38 -31.99
CA ILE A 502 -7.27 -2.14 -31.23
C ILE A 502 -8.07 -2.25 -29.95
N PHE A 503 -7.41 -2.02 -28.84
CA PHE A 503 -7.97 -2.12 -27.49
C PHE A 503 -7.88 -0.78 -26.79
N GLY A 504 -8.93 -0.41 -26.05
CA GLY A 504 -8.97 0.72 -25.16
C GLY A 504 -9.63 0.34 -23.84
N TYR A 505 -9.06 0.78 -22.73
CA TYR A 505 -9.60 0.60 -21.38
C TYR A 505 -9.40 1.88 -20.56
N TRP A 506 -10.41 2.26 -19.82
CA TRP A 506 -10.38 3.37 -18.87
C TRP A 506 -11.16 3.01 -17.63
N SER A 507 -10.57 3.24 -16.47
CA SER A 507 -11.23 3.08 -15.18
C SER A 507 -10.95 4.26 -14.27
N LYS A 508 -11.91 4.58 -13.40
CA LYS A 508 -11.75 5.59 -12.35
C LYS A 508 -12.44 5.13 -11.08
N ASP A 509 -11.70 5.22 -10.00
CA ASP A 509 -12.16 4.98 -8.64
C ASP A 509 -12.19 6.30 -7.86
N LYS A 510 -13.21 6.47 -7.06
CA LYS A 510 -13.32 7.55 -6.10
C LYS A 510 -13.93 7.02 -4.82
N PHE A 511 -13.28 7.28 -3.71
CA PHE A 511 -13.81 6.93 -2.40
C PHE A 511 -13.42 7.97 -1.36
N SER A 512 -14.25 8.07 -0.32
CA SER A 512 -14.01 8.90 0.84
C SER A 512 -14.52 8.18 2.08
N PHE A 513 -13.81 8.32 3.18
CA PHE A 513 -14.27 7.81 4.48
C PHE A 513 -15.09 8.86 5.23
N SER A 514 -14.82 10.13 4.96
CA SER A 514 -15.51 11.28 5.54
C SER A 514 -15.80 12.31 4.44
N SER A 515 -16.51 13.37 4.77
CA SER A 515 -16.74 14.49 3.83
C SER A 515 -15.44 15.24 3.45
N ASN A 516 -14.37 15.04 4.20
CA ASN A 516 -13.15 15.85 4.10
C ASN A 516 -11.95 15.12 3.48
N ASP A 517 -12.05 13.80 3.32
CA ASP A 517 -11.00 12.96 2.77
C ASP A 517 -11.45 12.39 1.44
N ASN A 518 -10.76 12.70 0.36
CA ASN A 518 -11.03 12.15 -0.96
C ASN A 518 -9.82 11.39 -1.49
N TYR A 519 -10.08 10.19 -1.98
CA TYR A 519 -9.08 9.34 -2.63
C TYR A 519 -9.57 8.99 -4.02
N GLY A 520 -8.66 8.93 -4.95
CA GLY A 520 -9.00 8.46 -6.29
C GLY A 520 -7.80 7.89 -7.01
N TYR A 521 -8.07 6.95 -7.91
CA TYR A 521 -7.08 6.42 -8.84
C TYR A 521 -7.74 6.03 -10.15
N GLN A 522 -6.94 5.99 -11.20
CA GLN A 522 -7.41 5.61 -12.52
C GLN A 522 -6.35 4.83 -13.30
N ASN A 523 -6.83 3.97 -14.19
CA ASN A 523 -6.03 3.33 -15.21
C ASN A 523 -6.53 3.74 -16.58
N ARG A 524 -5.62 3.96 -17.53
CA ARG A 524 -5.91 4.13 -18.96
C ARG A 524 -4.92 3.30 -19.75
N ASN A 525 -5.43 2.40 -20.59
CA ASN A 525 -4.62 1.56 -21.44
C ASN A 525 -5.16 1.64 -22.86
N ILE A 526 -4.29 1.90 -23.82
CA ILE A 526 -4.61 1.86 -25.24
C ILE A 526 -3.54 1.04 -25.90
N SER A 527 -3.93 0.01 -26.68
CA SER A 527 -2.98 -0.79 -27.43
C SER A 527 -3.50 -1.20 -28.81
N ALA A 528 -2.58 -1.44 -29.72
CA ALA A 528 -2.84 -2.00 -31.03
C ALA A 528 -1.97 -3.23 -31.23
N GLU A 529 -2.55 -4.29 -31.74
CA GLU A 529 -1.89 -5.53 -32.09
C GLU A 529 -2.20 -5.88 -33.56
N TRP A 530 -1.17 -5.94 -34.38
CA TRP A 530 -1.27 -6.40 -35.75
C TRP A 530 -0.61 -7.77 -35.89
N ARG A 531 -1.42 -8.80 -36.09
CA ARG A 531 -0.98 -10.15 -36.32
C ARG A 531 -0.95 -10.41 -37.84
N SER A 532 0.20 -10.81 -38.34
CA SER A 532 0.46 -11.08 -39.76
C SER A 532 1.04 -12.48 -39.93
N MET A 533 0.41 -13.27 -40.74
CA MET A 533 0.94 -14.56 -41.19
C MET A 533 1.84 -14.30 -42.40
N LEU A 534 3.17 -14.18 -42.16
CA LEU A 534 4.16 -13.88 -43.20
C LEU A 534 4.37 -15.05 -44.15
N SER A 535 4.20 -16.28 -43.65
CA SER A 535 4.20 -17.55 -44.42
C SER A 535 3.39 -18.58 -43.60
N GLU A 536 3.17 -19.76 -44.18
CA GLU A 536 2.55 -20.91 -43.51
C GLU A 536 3.29 -21.30 -42.21
N LYS A 537 4.57 -21.00 -42.13
CA LYS A 537 5.45 -21.34 -41.01
C LYS A 537 5.75 -20.17 -40.08
N THR A 538 5.51 -18.90 -40.50
CA THR A 538 5.95 -17.73 -39.79
C THR A 538 4.79 -16.79 -39.51
N THR A 539 4.55 -16.51 -38.22
CA THR A 539 3.61 -15.49 -37.77
C THR A 539 4.38 -14.37 -37.08
N ALA A 540 4.13 -13.13 -37.50
CA ALA A 540 4.64 -11.94 -36.85
C ALA A 540 3.49 -11.25 -36.11
N THR A 541 3.78 -10.75 -34.91
CA THR A 541 2.87 -9.94 -34.13
C THR A 541 3.57 -8.63 -33.76
N PHE A 542 3.02 -7.54 -34.22
CA PHE A 542 3.47 -6.18 -33.91
C PHE A 542 2.48 -5.60 -32.92
N SER A 543 2.97 -5.17 -31.77
CA SER A 543 2.12 -4.61 -30.72
C SER A 543 2.73 -3.32 -30.20
N ALA A 544 1.90 -2.33 -29.91
CA ALA A 544 2.32 -1.08 -29.27
C ALA A 544 1.18 -0.54 -28.40
N GLY A 545 1.52 0.22 -27.38
CA GLY A 545 0.51 0.80 -26.50
C GLY A 545 1.03 1.86 -25.55
N LEU A 546 0.07 2.49 -24.90
CA LEU A 546 0.23 3.52 -23.89
C LEU A 546 -0.53 3.08 -22.65
N ASP A 547 0.17 3.05 -21.53
CA ASP A 547 -0.41 2.71 -20.23
C ASP A 547 -0.21 3.88 -19.29
N HIS A 548 -1.27 4.28 -18.60
CA HIS A 548 -1.26 5.35 -17.63
C HIS A 548 -1.93 4.90 -16.34
N TYR A 549 -1.30 5.19 -15.24
CA TYR A 549 -1.85 5.02 -13.89
C TYR A 549 -1.58 6.28 -13.08
N ASP A 550 -2.59 6.82 -12.42
CA ASP A 550 -2.44 7.89 -11.44
C ASP A 550 -3.28 7.64 -10.20
N TYR A 551 -2.80 8.21 -9.11
CA TYR A 551 -3.44 8.19 -7.79
C TYR A 551 -3.37 9.58 -7.18
N TYR A 552 -4.41 9.95 -6.41
CA TYR A 552 -4.39 11.12 -5.55
C TYR A 552 -5.08 10.85 -4.21
N ASN A 553 -4.64 11.57 -3.19
CA ASN A 553 -5.26 11.71 -1.88
C ASN A 553 -5.43 13.20 -1.57
N GLU A 554 -6.65 13.62 -1.21
CA GLU A 554 -6.96 14.97 -0.77
C GLU A 554 -7.39 14.95 0.68
N GLU A 555 -6.78 15.81 1.49
CA GLU A 555 -7.17 16.10 2.87
C GLU A 555 -7.68 17.54 2.91
N THR A 556 -8.95 17.73 3.30
CA THR A 556 -9.60 19.04 3.32
C THR A 556 -10.21 19.40 4.67
N SER A 557 -9.91 18.62 5.71
CA SER A 557 -10.45 18.83 7.07
C SER A 557 -10.12 20.20 7.64
N VAL A 558 -8.92 20.70 7.33
CA VAL A 558 -8.46 22.03 7.74
C VAL A 558 -8.25 22.87 6.48
N PRO A 559 -9.10 23.88 6.20
CA PRO A 559 -9.03 24.64 4.96
C PRO A 559 -7.68 25.31 4.68
N SER A 560 -6.96 25.76 5.70
CA SER A 560 -5.63 26.35 5.56
C SER A 560 -4.51 25.34 5.27
N MET A 561 -4.76 24.06 5.55
CA MET A 561 -3.84 22.95 5.33
C MET A 561 -4.36 21.97 4.28
N ALA A 562 -5.43 22.34 3.57
CA ALA A 562 -6.04 21.48 2.55
C ALA A 562 -5.06 21.23 1.41
N ALA A 563 -4.75 19.96 1.18
CA ALA A 563 -3.74 19.57 0.22
C ALA A 563 -4.11 18.31 -0.53
N ARG A 564 -3.54 18.17 -1.73
CA ARG A 564 -3.59 16.96 -2.55
C ARG A 564 -2.18 16.41 -2.71
N LEU A 565 -2.02 15.15 -2.36
CA LEU A 565 -0.87 14.35 -2.73
C LEU A 565 -1.23 13.52 -3.95
N SER A 566 -0.38 13.51 -4.95
CA SER A 566 -0.58 12.70 -6.17
C SER A 566 0.71 12.12 -6.68
N PHE A 567 0.61 10.99 -7.38
CA PHE A 567 1.68 10.41 -8.17
C PHE A 567 1.12 9.70 -9.41
N GLY A 568 1.99 9.40 -10.38
CA GLY A 568 1.55 8.77 -11.62
C GLY A 568 2.66 8.07 -12.38
N ILE A 569 2.26 7.17 -13.28
CA ILE A 569 3.13 6.42 -14.17
C ILE A 569 2.57 6.50 -15.58
N ASP A 570 3.38 6.97 -16.52
CA ASP A 570 3.14 6.84 -17.96
C ASP A 570 4.12 5.83 -18.53
N GLN A 571 3.63 4.90 -19.34
CA GLN A 571 4.43 3.90 -20.02
C GLN A 571 4.05 3.83 -21.50
N LEU A 572 5.01 4.08 -22.38
CA LEU A 572 4.90 3.82 -23.81
C LEU A 572 5.68 2.53 -24.11
N TRP A 573 5.08 1.60 -24.82
CA TRP A 573 5.75 0.35 -25.16
C TRP A 573 5.49 -0.09 -26.59
N GLY A 574 6.47 -0.84 -27.14
CA GLY A 574 6.38 -1.48 -28.43
C GLY A 574 7.04 -2.85 -28.42
N LYS A 575 6.47 -3.81 -29.13
CA LYS A 575 6.95 -5.18 -29.18
C LYS A 575 6.76 -5.76 -30.58
N ILE A 576 7.79 -6.46 -31.04
CA ILE A 576 7.75 -7.30 -32.26
C ILE A 576 8.01 -8.72 -31.80
N HIS A 577 7.10 -9.63 -32.08
CA HIS A 577 7.22 -11.04 -31.76
C HIS A 577 7.04 -11.90 -33.03
N LEU A 578 8.01 -12.74 -33.31
CA LEU A 578 7.96 -13.67 -34.42
C LEU A 578 7.96 -15.11 -33.89
N ARG A 579 7.00 -15.89 -34.38
CA ARG A 579 6.91 -17.31 -34.15
C ARG A 579 7.14 -18.02 -35.46
N HIS A 580 8.24 -18.75 -35.55
CA HIS A 580 8.67 -19.50 -36.74
C HIS A 580 8.63 -21.01 -36.46
N ARG A 581 7.76 -21.74 -37.16
CA ARG A 581 7.72 -23.20 -37.12
C ARG A 581 8.73 -23.73 -38.12
N LEU A 582 9.88 -24.21 -37.64
CA LEU A 582 10.92 -24.78 -38.48
C LEU A 582 10.42 -26.10 -39.11
N ASN A 583 9.83 -26.95 -38.29
CA ASN A 583 9.11 -28.17 -38.64
C ASN A 583 8.06 -28.50 -37.57
N ASP A 584 7.42 -29.68 -37.63
CA ASP A 584 6.35 -30.06 -36.71
C ASP A 584 6.82 -30.22 -35.24
N ASN A 585 8.11 -30.45 -35.03
CA ASN A 585 8.73 -30.69 -33.72
C ASN A 585 9.55 -29.50 -33.21
N GLU A 586 9.71 -28.44 -34.02
CA GLU A 586 10.61 -27.33 -33.70
C GLU A 586 9.95 -25.99 -33.97
N VAL A 587 9.99 -25.15 -32.96
CA VAL A 587 9.47 -23.77 -32.99
C VAL A 587 10.53 -22.82 -32.49
N LEU A 588 10.73 -21.72 -33.19
CA LEU A 588 11.59 -20.62 -32.79
C LEU A 588 10.73 -19.40 -32.55
N ASN A 589 10.75 -18.89 -31.31
CA ASN A 589 10.12 -17.63 -30.89
C ASN A 589 11.23 -16.58 -30.69
N TYR A 590 11.13 -15.42 -31.31
CA TYR A 590 12.12 -14.35 -31.13
C TYR A 590 11.51 -12.99 -31.35
N GLY A 591 12.16 -11.96 -30.81
CA GLY A 591 11.59 -10.62 -30.92
C GLY A 591 12.36 -9.54 -30.19
N LEU A 592 11.78 -8.34 -30.28
CA LEU A 592 12.29 -7.14 -29.66
C LEU A 592 11.18 -6.48 -28.85
N MET A 593 11.55 -5.84 -27.77
CA MET A 593 10.65 -5.04 -26.92
C MET A 593 11.34 -3.76 -26.50
N VAL A 594 10.62 -2.65 -26.49
CA VAL A 594 11.08 -1.35 -25.98
C VAL A 594 9.98 -0.76 -25.11
N GLN A 595 10.37 -0.21 -23.99
CA GLN A 595 9.47 0.48 -23.07
C GLN A 595 10.12 1.79 -22.61
N HIS A 596 9.33 2.85 -22.59
CA HIS A 596 9.71 4.14 -22.00
C HIS A 596 8.84 4.39 -20.78
N TYR A 597 9.46 4.65 -19.64
CA TYR A 597 8.81 5.00 -18.39
C TYR A 597 8.95 6.49 -18.10
N ASN A 598 7.88 7.08 -17.60
CA ASN A 598 7.86 8.44 -17.05
C ASN A 598 7.05 8.42 -15.74
N VAL A 599 7.76 8.44 -14.62
CA VAL A 599 7.17 8.30 -13.28
C VAL A 599 7.21 9.63 -12.56
N GLN A 600 6.04 10.12 -12.14
CA GLN A 600 5.91 11.22 -11.19
C GLN A 600 5.88 10.63 -9.79
N ALA A 601 7.01 10.70 -9.09
CA ALA A 601 7.21 10.04 -7.78
C ALA A 601 6.42 10.68 -6.64
N GLY A 602 6.00 11.95 -6.80
CA GLY A 602 5.15 12.63 -5.83
C GLY A 602 4.96 14.10 -6.17
N LYS A 603 3.75 14.61 -5.94
CA LYS A 603 3.40 16.02 -6.01
C LYS A 603 2.44 16.34 -4.87
N TYR A 604 2.77 17.34 -4.08
CA TYR A 604 1.95 17.88 -3.00
C TYR A 604 1.54 19.29 -3.36
N GLU A 605 0.23 19.56 -3.43
CA GLU A 605 -0.29 20.83 -3.90
C GLU A 605 -1.50 21.31 -3.07
N PRO A 606 -1.73 22.64 -2.95
CA PRO A 606 -2.85 23.19 -2.22
C PRO A 606 -4.19 22.83 -2.86
N VAL A 607 -5.24 22.69 -2.05
CA VAL A 607 -6.62 22.48 -2.48
C VAL A 607 -7.48 23.63 -1.96
N GLY A 608 -8.11 24.37 -2.90
CA GLY A 608 -8.95 25.53 -2.61
C GLY A 608 -8.16 26.81 -2.29
N GLU A 609 -8.87 27.94 -2.30
CA GLU A 609 -8.27 29.28 -2.16
C GLU A 609 -7.72 29.61 -0.77
N LYS A 610 -8.18 28.86 0.25
CA LYS A 610 -7.78 29.09 1.65
C LYS A 610 -6.55 28.30 2.07
N SER A 611 -6.08 27.39 1.22
CA SER A 611 -4.90 26.59 1.55
C SER A 611 -3.62 27.46 1.52
N ARG A 612 -2.80 27.30 2.54
CA ARG A 612 -1.47 27.95 2.64
C ARG A 612 -0.34 26.98 2.32
N ILE A 613 -0.67 25.79 1.84
CA ILE A 613 0.33 24.78 1.48
C ILE A 613 1.09 25.25 0.24
N ALA A 614 2.40 25.20 0.29
CA ALA A 614 3.25 25.42 -0.87
C ALA A 614 3.29 24.17 -1.75
N THR A 615 3.22 24.35 -3.07
CA THR A 615 3.39 23.23 -4.00
C THR A 615 4.80 22.68 -3.91
N THR A 616 4.91 21.38 -3.62
CA THR A 616 6.16 20.64 -3.64
C THR A 616 6.02 19.47 -4.61
N GLN A 617 7.00 19.26 -5.46
CA GLN A 617 6.99 18.21 -6.46
C GLN A 617 8.36 17.55 -6.54
N LEU A 618 8.37 16.22 -6.44
CA LEU A 618 9.57 15.44 -6.72
C LEU A 618 9.87 15.44 -8.23
N GLU A 619 11.12 15.37 -8.58
CA GLU A 619 11.52 15.28 -9.98
C GLU A 619 10.97 14.00 -10.64
N LYS A 620 10.66 14.12 -11.94
CA LYS A 620 10.19 12.98 -12.72
C LYS A 620 11.32 12.01 -13.02
N GLU A 621 11.03 10.73 -12.84
CA GLU A 621 11.96 9.66 -13.19
C GLU A 621 11.62 9.14 -14.58
N LYS A 622 12.63 9.05 -15.44
CA LYS A 622 12.48 8.55 -16.80
C LYS A 622 13.45 7.40 -17.05
N ALA A 623 13.02 6.41 -17.81
CA ALA A 623 13.89 5.32 -18.23
C ALA A 623 13.46 4.71 -19.55
N PHE A 624 14.43 4.11 -20.25
CA PHE A 624 14.20 3.20 -21.36
C PHE A 624 14.62 1.78 -20.97
N GLU A 625 13.68 0.84 -21.12
CA GLU A 625 13.97 -0.59 -21.07
C GLU A 625 13.83 -1.18 -22.46
N SER A 626 14.90 -1.79 -22.95
CA SER A 626 14.93 -2.45 -24.26
C SER A 626 15.32 -3.91 -24.08
N ALA A 627 14.72 -4.82 -24.82
CA ALA A 627 15.09 -6.23 -24.74
C ALA A 627 15.01 -6.92 -26.10
N ALA A 628 15.98 -7.79 -26.35
CA ALA A 628 15.95 -8.77 -27.41
C ALA A 628 15.85 -10.17 -26.83
N TYR A 629 15.06 -11.04 -27.43
CA TYR A 629 14.88 -12.41 -26.94
C TYR A 629 14.77 -13.43 -28.07
N ILE A 630 15.20 -14.64 -27.75
CA ILE A 630 15.07 -15.81 -28.57
C ILE A 630 14.77 -17.01 -27.69
N GLU A 631 13.86 -17.87 -28.13
CA GLU A 631 13.48 -19.09 -27.44
C GLU A 631 13.24 -20.20 -28.44
N TYR A 632 13.94 -21.30 -28.28
CA TYR A 632 13.87 -22.48 -29.14
C TYR A 632 13.19 -23.62 -28.41
N GLU A 633 12.08 -24.10 -28.97
CA GLU A 633 11.31 -25.23 -28.48
C GLU A 633 11.52 -26.43 -29.42
N ARG A 634 11.83 -27.59 -28.86
CA ARG A 634 12.02 -28.81 -29.62
C ARG A 634 11.47 -30.05 -28.91
N SER A 635 10.71 -30.87 -29.65
CA SER A 635 10.41 -32.24 -29.25
C SER A 635 11.55 -33.13 -29.78
N ILE A 636 12.49 -33.49 -28.86
CA ILE A 636 13.68 -34.30 -29.22
C ILE A 636 13.27 -35.73 -29.53
N THR A 637 12.30 -36.24 -28.76
CA THR A 637 11.65 -37.54 -28.98
C THR A 637 10.17 -37.39 -28.69
N ASP A 638 9.36 -38.40 -28.95
CA ASP A 638 7.94 -38.41 -28.56
C ASP A 638 7.72 -38.23 -27.04
N LYS A 639 8.76 -38.53 -26.23
CA LYS A 639 8.72 -38.45 -24.80
C LYS A 639 9.40 -37.20 -24.23
N LEU A 640 10.41 -36.67 -24.89
CA LEU A 640 11.24 -35.57 -24.40
C LEU A 640 11.06 -34.32 -25.25
N SER A 641 10.55 -33.29 -24.65
CA SER A 641 10.47 -31.93 -25.21
C SER A 641 11.22 -30.96 -24.33
N VAL A 642 11.93 -30.01 -24.93
CA VAL A 642 12.72 -28.98 -24.25
C VAL A 642 12.44 -27.61 -24.85
N SER A 643 12.58 -26.58 -24.05
CA SER A 643 12.66 -25.17 -24.48
C SER A 643 13.86 -24.53 -23.83
N ALA A 644 14.64 -23.78 -24.62
CA ALA A 644 15.76 -22.98 -24.16
C ALA A 644 15.64 -21.56 -24.72
N GLY A 645 15.68 -20.56 -23.82
CA GLY A 645 15.52 -19.17 -24.19
C GLY A 645 16.58 -18.28 -23.57
N LEU A 646 16.91 -17.23 -24.28
CA LEU A 646 17.76 -16.13 -23.83
C LEU A 646 17.02 -14.81 -24.08
N ARG A 647 16.94 -13.99 -23.05
CA ARG A 647 16.51 -12.60 -23.13
C ARG A 647 17.66 -11.73 -22.66
N TYR A 648 17.98 -10.70 -23.42
CA TYR A 648 18.96 -9.71 -23.03
C TYR A 648 18.26 -8.37 -22.91
N SER A 649 18.18 -7.83 -21.71
CA SER A 649 17.56 -6.54 -21.44
C SER A 649 18.62 -5.49 -21.10
N LEU A 650 18.36 -4.27 -21.57
CA LEU A 650 19.10 -3.05 -21.28
C LEU A 650 18.15 -2.07 -20.61
N PHE A 651 18.51 -1.61 -19.44
CA PHE A 651 17.75 -0.57 -18.77
C PHE A 651 18.64 0.68 -18.62
N ASN A 652 18.15 1.82 -19.13
CA ASN A 652 18.81 3.10 -19.09
C ASN A 652 17.98 4.06 -18.25
N ALA A 653 18.45 4.40 -17.05
CA ALA A 653 17.92 5.52 -16.28
C ALA A 653 18.28 6.83 -16.98
N MET A 654 17.31 7.74 -17.13
CA MET A 654 17.44 8.94 -17.96
C MET A 654 17.27 10.22 -17.14
N GLY A 655 18.06 11.26 -17.51
CA GLY A 655 17.87 12.64 -17.13
C GLY A 655 16.98 13.43 -18.11
N PRO A 656 16.80 14.74 -17.92
CA PRO A 656 17.48 15.56 -16.90
C PRO A 656 16.88 15.37 -15.49
N ARG A 657 17.74 15.29 -14.49
CA ARG A 657 17.36 15.33 -13.07
C ARG A 657 18.61 15.54 -12.18
N ASP A 658 18.36 15.92 -10.94
CA ASP A 658 19.41 15.99 -9.92
C ASP A 658 19.75 14.57 -9.43
N VAL A 659 21.03 14.26 -9.36
CA VAL A 659 21.58 12.96 -8.96
C VAL A 659 22.53 13.13 -7.80
N ASN A 660 22.29 12.40 -6.72
CA ASN A 660 23.15 12.39 -5.55
C ASN A 660 24.30 11.40 -5.75
N HIS A 661 25.52 11.88 -5.52
CA HIS A 661 26.73 11.08 -5.53
C HIS A 661 27.25 10.91 -4.11
N TYR A 662 27.43 9.68 -3.70
CA TYR A 662 27.90 9.30 -2.38
C TYR A 662 29.34 8.80 -2.42
N GLN A 663 30.01 8.75 -1.27
CA GLN A 663 31.36 8.20 -1.16
C GLN A 663 31.43 6.76 -1.66
N ASP A 664 32.44 6.46 -2.45
CA ASP A 664 32.63 5.12 -3.02
C ASP A 664 32.77 4.06 -1.93
N GLY A 665 31.96 3.01 -2.05
CA GLY A 665 31.96 1.88 -1.12
C GLY A 665 31.10 2.06 0.13
N GLU A 666 30.59 3.26 0.41
CA GLU A 666 29.69 3.54 1.53
C GLU A 666 28.22 3.41 1.14
N LEU A 667 27.35 3.34 2.14
CA LEU A 667 25.91 3.40 1.94
C LEU A 667 25.43 4.85 1.80
N PRO A 668 24.40 5.11 0.99
CA PRO A 668 23.80 6.42 0.91
C PRO A 668 23.33 6.93 2.29
N SER A 669 23.84 8.10 2.69
CA SER A 669 23.43 8.85 3.88
C SER A 669 23.79 10.32 3.70
N GLU A 670 23.29 11.20 4.56
CA GLU A 670 23.69 12.62 4.53
C GLU A 670 25.20 12.80 4.76
N GLU A 671 25.81 11.96 5.60
CA GLU A 671 27.23 12.00 5.94
C GLU A 671 28.13 11.55 4.78
N THR A 672 27.63 10.62 3.94
CA THR A 672 28.37 10.09 2.79
C THR A 672 28.08 10.83 1.49
N LEU A 673 27.14 11.78 1.49
CA LEU A 673 26.84 12.61 0.32
C LEU A 673 28.06 13.49 -0.03
N VAL A 674 28.58 13.31 -1.24
CA VAL A 674 29.69 14.10 -1.75
C VAL A 674 29.16 15.35 -2.46
N GLU A 675 28.23 15.17 -3.38
CA GLU A 675 27.63 16.25 -4.15
C GLU A 675 26.32 15.82 -4.81
N THR A 676 25.49 16.79 -5.13
CA THR A 676 24.32 16.63 -6.00
C THR A 676 24.60 17.31 -7.32
N ARG A 677 24.49 16.58 -8.45
CA ARG A 677 24.71 17.09 -9.80
C ARG A 677 23.47 17.05 -10.63
N HIS A 678 23.21 18.11 -11.39
CA HIS A 678 22.19 18.07 -12.44
C HIS A 678 22.74 17.34 -13.66
N GLU A 679 22.23 16.12 -13.91
CA GLU A 679 22.71 15.25 -15.00
C GLU A 679 21.65 15.09 -16.09
N THR A 680 22.12 15.02 -17.35
CA THR A 680 21.29 14.88 -18.55
C THR A 680 21.69 13.64 -19.34
N GLY A 681 20.80 13.14 -20.20
CA GLY A 681 21.04 11.96 -21.02
C GLY A 681 20.93 10.66 -20.24
N ILE A 682 21.80 9.68 -20.48
CA ILE A 682 21.81 8.40 -19.79
C ILE A 682 22.60 8.54 -18.49
N LEU A 683 21.92 8.38 -17.36
CA LEU A 683 22.49 8.44 -16.01
C LEU A 683 23.15 7.13 -15.61
N LYS A 684 22.49 6.01 -15.90
CA LYS A 684 22.98 4.66 -15.57
C LYS A 684 22.41 3.63 -16.55
N THR A 685 23.27 2.70 -16.97
CA THR A 685 22.87 1.55 -17.76
C THR A 685 23.03 0.27 -16.96
N TYR A 686 22.01 -0.59 -17.00
CA TYR A 686 22.05 -1.93 -16.46
C TYR A 686 21.88 -2.96 -17.58
N HIS A 687 22.74 -3.98 -17.57
CA HIS A 687 22.75 -5.09 -18.51
C HIS A 687 22.24 -6.34 -17.81
N ALA A 688 21.26 -7.02 -18.39
CA ALA A 688 20.66 -8.19 -17.79
C ALA A 688 20.46 -9.34 -18.80
N PRO A 689 21.41 -10.25 -18.89
CA PRO A 689 21.18 -11.52 -19.56
C PRO A 689 20.25 -12.40 -18.68
N GLU A 690 19.18 -12.90 -19.28
CA GLU A 690 18.17 -13.73 -18.61
C GLU A 690 18.00 -15.05 -19.32
N LEU A 691 18.19 -16.15 -18.59
CA LEU A 691 18.08 -17.51 -19.08
C LEU A 691 16.70 -18.08 -18.80
N ARG A 692 16.16 -18.80 -19.76
CA ARG A 692 14.93 -19.58 -19.65
C ARG A 692 15.21 -21.01 -20.08
N PHE A 693 14.76 -21.96 -19.28
CA PHE A 693 14.85 -23.36 -19.60
C PHE A 693 13.63 -24.12 -19.13
N SER A 694 13.06 -24.96 -19.97
CA SER A 694 11.96 -25.86 -19.62
C SER A 694 12.20 -27.22 -20.26
N ALA A 695 11.89 -28.28 -19.53
CA ALA A 695 11.95 -29.63 -20.01
C ALA A 695 10.72 -30.42 -19.56
N LYS A 696 10.20 -31.26 -20.46
CA LYS A 696 9.13 -32.22 -20.17
C LYS A 696 9.55 -33.60 -20.60
N TYR A 697 9.39 -34.57 -19.70
CA TYR A 697 9.59 -35.99 -20.04
C TYR A 697 8.29 -36.74 -19.76
N ALA A 698 7.70 -37.31 -20.85
CA ALA A 698 6.51 -38.15 -20.75
C ALA A 698 6.92 -39.56 -20.33
N LEU A 699 6.66 -39.93 -19.08
CA LEU A 699 6.86 -41.30 -18.59
C LEU A 699 5.87 -42.25 -19.27
N GLN A 700 4.61 -41.79 -19.34
CA GLN A 700 3.47 -42.45 -19.99
C GLN A 700 2.65 -41.38 -20.72
N GLU A 701 1.71 -41.75 -21.57
CA GLU A 701 0.79 -40.81 -22.24
C GLU A 701 0.04 -39.90 -21.27
N ASN A 702 -0.23 -40.41 -20.08
CA ASN A 702 -0.99 -39.73 -19.03
C ASN A 702 -0.15 -39.32 -17.81
N LEU A 703 1.19 -39.44 -17.89
CA LEU A 703 2.10 -39.09 -16.79
C LEU A 703 3.36 -38.41 -17.32
N SER A 704 3.62 -37.18 -16.85
CA SER A 704 4.84 -36.46 -17.23
C SER A 704 5.55 -35.86 -16.02
N ILE A 705 6.87 -35.73 -16.14
CA ILE A 705 7.72 -34.95 -15.24
C ILE A 705 8.17 -33.72 -16.00
N LYS A 706 8.16 -32.57 -15.30
CA LYS A 706 8.64 -31.32 -15.90
C LYS A 706 9.62 -30.64 -14.96
N ALA A 707 10.50 -29.85 -15.56
CA ALA A 707 11.42 -28.97 -14.84
C ALA A 707 11.51 -27.63 -15.55
N GLY A 708 11.69 -26.56 -14.79
CA GLY A 708 11.84 -25.21 -15.32
C GLY A 708 12.87 -24.43 -14.51
N PHE A 709 13.68 -23.66 -15.23
CA PHE A 709 14.64 -22.72 -14.63
C PHE A 709 14.55 -21.38 -15.35
N ASN A 710 14.49 -20.29 -14.57
CA ASN A 710 14.50 -18.93 -15.13
C ASN A 710 15.26 -17.96 -14.25
N THR A 711 15.95 -17.03 -14.90
CA THR A 711 16.53 -15.84 -14.29
C THR A 711 15.82 -14.60 -14.79
N MET A 712 15.62 -13.60 -13.93
CA MET A 712 14.84 -12.41 -14.26
C MET A 712 15.35 -11.18 -13.50
N HIS A 713 15.10 -9.99 -14.08
CA HIS A 713 15.42 -8.70 -13.48
C HIS A 713 14.17 -7.83 -13.39
N GLN A 714 14.17 -6.91 -12.41
CA GLN A 714 13.10 -5.95 -12.23
C GLN A 714 13.67 -4.56 -12.00
N TYR A 715 13.16 -3.58 -12.76
CA TYR A 715 13.69 -2.22 -12.82
C TYR A 715 12.77 -1.16 -12.24
N ILE A 716 11.52 -1.49 -11.99
CA ILE A 716 10.55 -0.63 -11.32
C ILE A 716 10.04 -1.32 -10.05
N HIS A 717 10.10 -0.62 -8.95
CA HIS A 717 9.87 -1.15 -7.60
C HIS A 717 8.72 -0.42 -6.94
N LYS A 718 7.90 -1.16 -6.20
CA LYS A 718 6.92 -0.56 -5.31
C LYS A 718 7.58 -0.23 -3.97
N VAL A 719 7.43 0.98 -3.52
CA VAL A 719 7.91 1.45 -2.22
C VAL A 719 6.71 1.65 -1.31
N SER A 720 6.66 0.86 -0.26
CA SER A 720 5.56 0.87 0.70
C SER A 720 6.03 0.35 2.04
N ASN A 721 5.58 0.96 3.12
CA ASN A 721 5.81 0.48 4.48
C ASN A 721 4.71 -0.49 4.96
N THR A 722 3.80 -0.88 4.06
CA THR A 722 2.72 -1.82 4.36
C THR A 722 2.83 -3.08 3.51
N SER A 723 2.48 -4.22 4.09
CA SER A 723 2.40 -5.50 3.36
C SER A 723 1.24 -5.56 2.36
N ILE A 724 0.30 -4.65 2.49
CA ILE A 724 -0.91 -4.59 1.69
C ILE A 724 -0.67 -3.66 0.52
N MET A 725 -0.87 -4.17 -0.69
CA MET A 725 -0.84 -3.31 -1.88
C MET A 725 -2.00 -2.32 -1.82
N SER A 726 -1.66 -1.04 -1.80
CA SER A 726 -2.60 0.08 -1.74
C SER A 726 -2.42 0.96 -2.97
N PRO A 727 -3.47 1.64 -3.42
CA PRO A 727 -3.33 2.71 -4.41
C PRO A 727 -2.37 3.83 -3.98
N THR A 728 -2.14 3.97 -2.67
CA THR A 728 -1.22 4.96 -2.10
C THR A 728 0.26 4.59 -2.21
N ASP A 729 0.57 3.37 -2.63
CA ASP A 729 1.95 2.93 -2.80
C ASP A 729 2.61 3.69 -3.94
N ILE A 730 3.83 4.15 -3.75
CA ILE A 730 4.61 4.83 -4.77
C ILE A 730 5.49 3.86 -5.54
N TRP A 731 5.81 4.24 -6.77
CA TRP A 731 6.68 3.47 -7.64
C TRP A 731 7.98 4.22 -7.90
N LYS A 732 9.09 3.49 -7.87
CA LYS A 732 10.45 4.00 -8.03
C LYS A 732 11.17 3.22 -9.11
N LEU A 733 11.83 3.92 -10.04
CA LEU A 733 12.71 3.29 -11.03
C LEU A 733 14.09 3.01 -10.43
N SER A 734 14.75 1.97 -10.93
CA SER A 734 16.18 1.78 -10.69
C SER A 734 16.97 2.94 -11.27
N ASP A 735 18.00 3.37 -10.55
CA ASP A 735 18.86 4.47 -10.94
C ASP A 735 20.31 4.22 -10.49
N LEU A 736 21.12 5.27 -10.31
CA LEU A 736 22.50 5.14 -9.86
C LEU A 736 22.59 4.49 -8.47
N ASN A 737 21.67 4.85 -7.57
CA ASN A 737 21.71 4.50 -6.14
C ASN A 737 20.80 3.29 -5.81
N ILE A 738 19.74 3.06 -6.57
CA ILE A 738 18.79 1.96 -6.39
C ILE A 738 18.95 0.93 -7.50
N LYS A 739 19.57 -0.22 -7.16
CA LYS A 739 19.87 -1.29 -8.10
C LYS A 739 18.62 -2.09 -8.51
N PRO A 740 18.59 -2.67 -9.73
CA PRO A 740 17.56 -3.63 -10.13
C PRO A 740 17.55 -4.86 -9.21
N GLN A 741 16.35 -5.32 -8.85
CA GLN A 741 16.20 -6.63 -8.21
C GLN A 741 16.52 -7.75 -9.21
N LYS A 742 17.16 -8.81 -8.73
CA LYS A 742 17.53 -9.98 -9.52
C LYS A 742 16.93 -11.23 -8.89
N GLY A 743 16.32 -12.07 -9.70
CA GLY A 743 15.75 -13.32 -9.25
C GLY A 743 16.12 -14.49 -10.12
N TRP A 744 16.27 -15.68 -9.49
CA TRP A 744 16.26 -16.95 -10.21
C TRP A 744 15.35 -17.95 -9.50
N GLN A 745 14.74 -18.82 -10.30
CA GLN A 745 13.83 -19.85 -9.82
C GLN A 745 14.11 -21.17 -10.52
N LEU A 746 14.15 -22.23 -9.72
CA LEU A 746 14.15 -23.63 -10.17
C LEU A 746 12.85 -24.28 -9.69
N ALA A 747 12.19 -25.02 -10.54
CA ALA A 747 10.99 -25.77 -10.18
C ALA A 747 10.97 -27.12 -10.91
N THR A 748 10.37 -28.12 -10.26
CA THR A 748 10.10 -29.42 -10.87
C THR A 748 8.74 -29.93 -10.43
N GLY A 749 8.10 -30.75 -11.23
CA GLY A 749 6.78 -31.28 -10.90
C GLY A 749 6.40 -32.52 -11.68
N ILE A 750 5.46 -33.26 -11.11
CA ILE A 750 4.85 -34.48 -11.69
C ILE A 750 3.39 -34.17 -12.00
N TYR A 751 2.95 -34.54 -13.17
CA TYR A 751 1.59 -34.31 -13.68
C TYR A 751 1.01 -35.62 -14.15
N TYR A 752 -0.16 -35.95 -13.63
CA TYR A 752 -0.88 -37.14 -13.95
C TYR A 752 -2.32 -36.86 -14.34
N GLU A 753 -2.77 -37.44 -15.42
CA GLU A 753 -4.17 -37.42 -15.85
C GLU A 753 -4.71 -38.85 -15.86
N THR A 754 -5.90 -39.04 -15.29
CA THR A 754 -6.49 -40.40 -15.32
C THR A 754 -6.78 -40.83 -16.74
N PRO A 755 -6.78 -42.14 -17.08
CA PRO A 755 -7.03 -42.63 -18.44
C PRO A 755 -8.38 -42.16 -19.00
N ARG A 756 -9.39 -41.90 -18.17
CA ARG A 756 -10.69 -41.33 -18.58
C ARG A 756 -10.68 -39.82 -18.71
N LYS A 757 -9.57 -39.16 -18.43
CA LYS A 757 -9.41 -37.69 -18.39
C LYS A 757 -10.37 -37.01 -17.39
N ASP A 758 -10.83 -37.75 -16.36
CA ASP A 758 -11.78 -37.25 -15.34
C ASP A 758 -11.07 -36.41 -14.27
N TYR A 759 -9.83 -36.76 -13.93
CA TYR A 759 -9.04 -36.09 -12.91
C TYR A 759 -7.64 -35.75 -13.44
N GLU A 760 -7.19 -34.57 -13.07
CA GLU A 760 -5.82 -34.08 -13.23
C GLU A 760 -5.20 -33.92 -11.84
N LEU A 761 -4.04 -34.50 -11.62
CA LEU A 761 -3.26 -34.39 -10.40
C LEU A 761 -1.91 -33.78 -10.71
N SER A 762 -1.46 -32.83 -9.90
CA SER A 762 -0.12 -32.28 -10.01
C SER A 762 0.54 -32.11 -8.64
N ALA A 763 1.84 -32.31 -8.62
CA ALA A 763 2.69 -32.03 -7.48
C ALA A 763 3.92 -31.26 -7.98
N GLU A 764 4.13 -30.06 -7.45
CA GLU A 764 5.24 -29.18 -7.86
C GLU A 764 6.08 -28.80 -6.63
N VAL A 765 7.39 -28.70 -6.83
CA VAL A 765 8.35 -28.20 -5.84
C VAL A 765 9.11 -27.05 -6.46
N TYR A 766 9.35 -25.99 -5.75
CA TYR A 766 10.10 -24.84 -6.23
C TYR A 766 11.08 -24.29 -5.20
N TYR A 767 12.11 -23.65 -5.71
CA TYR A 767 13.03 -22.81 -4.96
C TYR A 767 13.30 -21.52 -5.74
N LYS A 768 13.19 -20.37 -5.07
CA LYS A 768 13.42 -19.05 -5.62
C LYS A 768 14.45 -18.31 -4.76
N HIS A 769 15.37 -17.61 -5.41
CA HIS A 769 16.32 -16.71 -4.75
C HIS A 769 16.21 -15.32 -5.36
N ILE A 770 16.26 -14.31 -4.52
CA ILE A 770 16.17 -12.89 -4.91
C ILE A 770 17.38 -12.16 -4.31
N SER A 771 18.05 -11.36 -5.11
CA SER A 771 19.11 -10.44 -4.71
C SER A 771 18.67 -9.01 -4.95
N ASP A 772 19.23 -8.10 -4.18
CA ASP A 772 18.91 -6.67 -4.24
C ASP A 772 17.40 -6.39 -4.04
N TYR A 773 16.73 -7.22 -3.21
CA TYR A 773 15.34 -7.00 -2.86
C TYR A 773 15.23 -5.67 -2.08
N LEU A 774 14.42 -4.74 -2.59
CA LEU A 774 14.27 -3.43 -2.00
C LEU A 774 13.43 -3.52 -0.72
N ASN A 775 14.02 -3.13 0.39
CA ASN A 775 13.41 -3.01 1.70
C ASN A 775 13.65 -1.60 2.24
N TYR A 776 13.26 -1.29 3.45
CA TYR A 776 13.40 0.02 4.05
C TYR A 776 13.95 -0.08 5.48
N ARG A 777 14.60 0.98 5.95
CA ARG A 777 15.08 1.10 7.34
C ARG A 777 13.89 1.20 8.31
N SER A 778 14.12 0.95 9.58
CA SER A 778 13.18 1.38 10.62
C SER A 778 13.11 2.90 10.56
N SER A 779 11.96 3.51 10.65
CA SER A 779 11.77 4.96 10.54
C SER A 779 11.92 5.58 9.13
N ALA A 780 11.98 4.77 8.07
CA ALA A 780 12.11 5.28 6.70
C ALA A 780 10.97 6.24 6.32
N VAL A 781 11.33 7.38 5.74
CA VAL A 781 10.39 8.29 5.08
C VAL A 781 10.29 7.90 3.63
N LEU A 782 9.18 7.28 3.26
CA LEU A 782 9.00 6.77 1.89
C LEU A 782 8.24 7.74 0.99
N LEU A 783 7.42 8.62 1.58
CA LEU A 783 6.52 9.51 0.85
C LEU A 783 7.12 10.91 0.72
N MET A 784 7.10 11.47 -0.49
CA MET A 784 7.65 12.80 -0.77
C MET A 784 9.14 12.98 -0.36
N ASN A 785 9.89 11.88 -0.33
CA ASN A 785 11.31 11.90 0.03
C ASN A 785 12.19 12.08 -1.23
N PRO A 786 12.89 13.19 -1.37
CA PRO A 786 13.80 13.41 -2.50
C PRO A 786 15.09 12.56 -2.42
N HIS A 787 15.43 12.05 -1.22
CA HIS A 787 16.60 11.22 -0.93
C HIS A 787 16.22 9.80 -0.53
N LEU A 788 15.26 9.20 -1.25
CA LEU A 788 14.71 7.88 -0.92
C LEU A 788 15.79 6.79 -0.79
N GLU A 789 16.91 6.93 -1.51
CA GLU A 789 18.04 6.02 -1.48
C GLU A 789 18.72 5.93 -0.10
N THR A 790 18.54 6.92 0.77
CA THR A 790 19.08 6.89 2.14
C THR A 790 18.21 6.05 3.07
N ASP A 791 16.94 5.88 2.74
CA ASP A 791 15.94 5.19 3.58
C ASP A 791 15.66 3.76 3.15
N VAL A 792 16.02 3.41 1.92
CA VAL A 792 15.87 2.05 1.42
C VAL A 792 17.15 1.25 1.57
N ILE A 793 16.99 -0.06 1.72
CA ILE A 793 18.09 -1.00 1.88
C ILE A 793 17.91 -2.20 0.97
N ALA A 794 19.02 -2.72 0.47
CA ALA A 794 19.01 -3.96 -0.29
C ALA A 794 19.06 -5.17 0.65
N THR A 795 18.19 -6.14 0.43
CA THR A 795 18.14 -7.40 1.17
C THR A 795 18.19 -8.60 0.22
N LYS A 796 18.46 -9.78 0.75
CA LYS A 796 18.34 -11.05 0.02
C LYS A 796 17.03 -11.73 0.37
N GLY A 797 16.39 -12.36 -0.62
CA GLY A 797 15.19 -13.14 -0.44
C GLY A 797 15.37 -14.60 -0.85
N LYS A 798 14.71 -15.51 -0.14
CA LYS A 798 14.56 -16.91 -0.56
C LYS A 798 13.14 -17.38 -0.31
N ALA A 799 12.58 -18.12 -1.29
CA ALA A 799 11.28 -18.74 -1.14
C ALA A 799 11.32 -20.18 -1.66
N TYR A 800 10.64 -21.09 -0.97
CA TYR A 800 10.54 -22.48 -1.37
C TYR A 800 9.23 -23.09 -0.91
N GLY A 801 8.75 -24.09 -1.64
CA GLY A 801 7.50 -24.72 -1.29
C GLY A 801 7.15 -25.94 -2.11
N VAL A 802 6.06 -26.58 -1.71
CA VAL A 802 5.42 -27.71 -2.38
C VAL A 802 3.97 -27.33 -2.66
N GLU A 803 3.54 -27.55 -3.89
CA GLU A 803 2.17 -27.32 -4.36
C GLU A 803 1.54 -28.64 -4.78
N LEU A 804 0.40 -28.98 -4.25
CA LEU A 804 -0.39 -30.14 -4.63
C LEU A 804 -1.74 -29.68 -5.16
N GLN A 805 -2.20 -30.25 -6.27
CA GLN A 805 -3.52 -29.94 -6.83
C GLN A 805 -4.19 -31.20 -7.35
N ALA A 806 -5.48 -31.33 -7.05
CA ALA A 806 -6.37 -32.30 -7.65
C ALA A 806 -7.52 -31.54 -8.32
N LYS A 807 -7.70 -31.72 -9.63
CA LYS A 807 -8.68 -31.02 -10.45
C LYS A 807 -9.59 -32.03 -11.15
N LYS A 808 -10.88 -31.80 -11.05
CA LYS A 808 -11.93 -32.52 -11.78
C LYS A 808 -12.61 -31.55 -12.74
N PRO A 809 -12.21 -31.49 -14.01
CA PRO A 809 -12.67 -30.45 -14.93
C PRO A 809 -14.10 -30.62 -15.42
N LEU A 810 -14.59 -31.85 -15.48
CA LEU A 810 -15.88 -32.22 -16.12
C LEU A 810 -16.78 -33.04 -15.20
N GLY A 811 -18.05 -33.10 -15.54
CA GLY A 811 -19.07 -33.90 -14.88
C GLY A 811 -20.00 -33.10 -13.96
N LYS A 812 -20.99 -33.78 -13.30
CA LYS A 812 -21.93 -33.13 -12.37
C LYS A 812 -21.21 -32.47 -11.20
N LEU A 813 -20.20 -33.12 -10.66
CA LEU A 813 -19.26 -32.51 -9.69
C LEU A 813 -17.98 -32.15 -10.44
N ASN A 814 -17.61 -30.87 -10.43
CA ASN A 814 -16.39 -30.34 -11.01
C ASN A 814 -15.74 -29.29 -10.09
N GLY A 815 -14.46 -29.00 -10.30
CA GLY A 815 -13.71 -28.06 -9.47
C GLY A 815 -12.29 -28.53 -9.18
N TRP A 816 -11.68 -27.99 -8.15
CA TRP A 816 -10.31 -28.37 -7.72
C TRP A 816 -10.12 -28.17 -6.23
N VAL A 817 -9.17 -28.92 -5.70
CA VAL A 817 -8.62 -28.74 -4.37
C VAL A 817 -7.11 -28.58 -4.50
N SER A 818 -6.56 -27.61 -3.79
CA SER A 818 -5.12 -27.39 -3.77
C SER A 818 -4.61 -27.22 -2.34
N TYR A 819 -3.38 -27.68 -2.12
CA TYR A 819 -2.63 -27.45 -0.90
C TYR A 819 -1.25 -26.90 -1.25
N THR A 820 -0.82 -25.87 -0.56
CA THR A 820 0.51 -25.29 -0.70
C THR A 820 1.18 -25.22 0.66
N TYR A 821 2.37 -25.81 0.75
CA TYR A 821 3.32 -25.48 1.80
C TYR A 821 4.38 -24.55 1.24
N SER A 822 4.57 -23.38 1.84
CA SER A 822 5.54 -22.40 1.36
C SER A 822 6.22 -21.64 2.49
N ARG A 823 7.47 -21.27 2.26
CA ARG A 823 8.22 -20.36 3.13
C ARG A 823 8.86 -19.27 2.29
N SER A 824 8.74 -18.04 2.75
CA SER A 824 9.39 -16.87 2.16
C SER A 824 10.13 -16.10 3.25
N LYS A 825 11.44 -15.89 3.08
CA LYS A 825 12.31 -15.28 4.09
C LYS A 825 13.19 -14.21 3.45
N LEU A 826 13.49 -13.19 4.24
CA LEU A 826 14.38 -12.09 3.89
C LEU A 826 15.59 -12.09 4.82
N LYS A 827 16.70 -11.53 4.37
CA LYS A 827 17.92 -11.34 5.15
C LYS A 827 18.65 -10.08 4.71
N GLN A 828 19.06 -9.28 5.64
CA GLN A 828 20.02 -8.20 5.42
C GLN A 828 21.38 -8.64 5.96
N ASP A 829 22.37 -8.77 5.10
CA ASP A 829 23.73 -9.17 5.47
C ASP A 829 24.82 -8.23 4.90
N ASP A 830 24.44 -6.99 4.58
CA ASP A 830 25.38 -5.96 4.16
C ASP A 830 26.23 -5.53 5.37
N LYS A 831 27.52 -5.81 5.30
CA LYS A 831 28.48 -5.55 6.40
C LYS A 831 28.68 -4.05 6.69
N ARG A 832 28.25 -3.18 5.79
CA ARG A 832 28.34 -1.73 5.99
C ARG A 832 27.24 -1.20 6.91
N VAL A 833 26.19 -1.99 7.12
CA VAL A 833 25.08 -1.63 8.02
C VAL A 833 25.47 -1.99 9.45
N ALA A 834 25.63 -1.00 10.31
CA ALA A 834 26.03 -1.18 11.70
C ALA A 834 25.00 -2.01 12.51
N MET A 835 23.71 -1.79 12.27
CA MET A 835 22.61 -2.53 12.90
C MET A 835 21.71 -3.14 11.82
N PRO A 836 22.06 -4.36 11.35
CA PRO A 836 21.28 -5.01 10.31
C PRO A 836 19.91 -5.46 10.84
N LEU A 837 18.90 -5.46 9.95
CA LEU A 837 17.56 -5.93 10.29
C LEU A 837 17.62 -7.36 10.84
N ASN A 838 16.96 -7.59 11.97
CA ASN A 838 16.90 -8.88 12.65
C ASN A 838 18.30 -9.49 12.91
N ASP A 839 19.26 -8.65 13.30
CA ASP A 839 20.64 -9.05 13.59
C ASP A 839 21.35 -9.73 12.40
N GLY A 840 20.91 -9.43 11.18
CA GLY A 840 21.43 -10.07 9.97
C GLY A 840 21.00 -11.54 9.79
N GLU A 841 20.00 -12.00 10.51
CA GLU A 841 19.47 -13.35 10.39
C GLU A 841 18.29 -13.45 9.41
N TRP A 842 17.94 -14.67 8.99
CA TRP A 842 16.80 -14.92 8.12
C TRP A 842 15.48 -14.77 8.86
N TYR A 843 14.64 -13.81 8.47
CA TYR A 843 13.31 -13.59 9.04
C TYR A 843 12.20 -13.78 7.98
N PRO A 844 10.96 -14.11 8.38
CA PRO A 844 9.86 -14.29 7.45
C PRO A 844 9.53 -12.98 6.74
N SER A 845 9.24 -13.02 5.43
CA SER A 845 8.66 -11.89 4.72
C SER A 845 7.23 -11.62 5.21
N GLU A 846 6.71 -10.43 5.00
CA GLU A 846 5.35 -10.02 5.44
C GLU A 846 4.21 -10.88 4.84
N TYR A 847 4.47 -11.58 3.74
CA TYR A 847 3.52 -12.44 3.03
C TYR A 847 3.85 -13.95 3.17
N ASP A 848 4.74 -14.32 4.09
CA ASP A 848 5.05 -15.73 4.39
C ASP A 848 3.84 -16.43 5.03
N ARG A 849 3.28 -17.42 4.34
CA ARG A 849 2.16 -18.25 4.80
C ARG A 849 2.51 -19.72 4.63
N PRO A 850 2.91 -20.42 5.71
CA PRO A 850 3.34 -21.82 5.63
C PRO A 850 2.31 -22.77 5.01
N HIS A 851 1.04 -22.65 5.35
CA HIS A 851 0.00 -23.56 4.87
C HIS A 851 -1.12 -22.77 4.22
N ASP A 852 -1.54 -23.20 3.03
CA ASP A 852 -2.63 -22.62 2.26
C ASP A 852 -3.42 -23.76 1.62
N VAL A 853 -4.72 -23.87 1.96
CA VAL A 853 -5.67 -24.86 1.43
C VAL A 853 -6.79 -24.13 0.72
N LYS A 854 -7.09 -24.54 -0.50
CA LYS A 854 -8.19 -23.98 -1.30
C LYS A 854 -9.01 -25.08 -1.93
N ALA A 855 -10.30 -24.91 -1.92
CA ALA A 855 -11.23 -25.84 -2.57
C ALA A 855 -12.32 -25.05 -3.29
N VAL A 856 -12.42 -25.26 -4.57
CA VAL A 856 -13.51 -24.75 -5.42
C VAL A 856 -14.29 -25.93 -5.94
N LEU A 857 -15.56 -26.03 -5.56
CA LEU A 857 -16.43 -27.13 -5.93
C LEU A 857 -17.71 -26.57 -6.54
N ASN A 858 -18.13 -27.17 -7.64
CA ASN A 858 -19.40 -26.88 -8.29
C ASN A 858 -20.14 -28.19 -8.54
N TYR A 859 -21.39 -28.27 -8.07
CA TYR A 859 -22.23 -29.43 -8.23
C TYR A 859 -23.51 -29.09 -9.01
N LYS A 860 -23.60 -29.62 -10.23
CA LYS A 860 -24.82 -29.54 -11.06
C LYS A 860 -25.87 -30.51 -10.54
N ILE A 861 -26.89 -29.99 -9.86
CA ILE A 861 -28.01 -30.77 -9.36
C ILE A 861 -28.84 -31.22 -10.55
N THR A 862 -29.19 -30.29 -11.41
CA THR A 862 -29.84 -30.49 -12.71
C THR A 862 -29.22 -29.56 -13.75
N GLU A 863 -29.71 -29.57 -14.99
CA GLU A 863 -29.31 -28.59 -16.00
C GLU A 863 -29.68 -27.13 -15.64
N ARG A 864 -30.65 -26.95 -14.72
CA ARG A 864 -31.15 -25.64 -14.27
C ARG A 864 -30.52 -25.16 -12.97
N TYR A 865 -30.14 -26.07 -12.11
CA TYR A 865 -29.74 -25.77 -10.75
C TYR A 865 -28.35 -26.29 -10.47
N SER A 866 -27.47 -25.39 -9.99
CA SER A 866 -26.18 -25.79 -9.51
C SER A 866 -25.86 -25.14 -8.17
N PHE A 867 -25.09 -25.85 -7.38
CA PHE A 867 -24.55 -25.36 -6.11
C PHE A 867 -23.04 -25.20 -6.23
N SER A 868 -22.50 -24.07 -5.78
CA SER A 868 -21.09 -23.74 -5.86
C SER A 868 -20.55 -23.40 -4.48
N SER A 869 -19.31 -23.79 -4.20
CA SER A 869 -18.61 -23.52 -2.94
C SER A 869 -17.16 -23.11 -3.21
N ASN A 870 -16.68 -22.14 -2.46
CA ASN A 870 -15.27 -21.72 -2.45
C ASN A 870 -14.78 -21.66 -1.01
N PHE A 871 -13.87 -22.55 -0.64
CA PHE A 871 -13.25 -22.61 0.68
C PHE A 871 -11.78 -22.17 0.60
N ASN A 872 -11.36 -21.33 1.53
CA ASN A 872 -9.98 -20.89 1.66
C ASN A 872 -9.54 -20.95 3.13
N TYR A 873 -8.42 -21.60 3.39
CA TYR A 873 -7.72 -21.58 4.65
C TYR A 873 -6.26 -21.21 4.41
N ALA A 874 -5.73 -20.29 5.18
CA ALA A 874 -4.30 -19.96 5.15
C ALA A 874 -3.77 -19.61 6.53
N THR A 875 -2.56 -20.04 6.84
CA THR A 875 -1.84 -19.63 8.05
C THR A 875 -1.73 -18.10 8.10
N GLY A 876 -1.81 -17.54 9.30
CA GLY A 876 -1.67 -16.11 9.53
C GLY A 876 -0.34 -15.57 8.99
N ARG A 877 -0.37 -14.39 8.36
CA ARG A 877 0.83 -13.73 7.89
C ARG A 877 1.68 -13.17 9.05
N PRO A 878 2.99 -13.01 8.88
CA PRO A 878 3.84 -12.39 9.88
C PRO A 878 3.46 -10.94 10.16
N THR A 879 3.74 -10.51 11.37
CA THR A 879 3.59 -9.14 11.83
C THR A 879 4.64 -8.82 12.88
N THR A 880 5.02 -7.56 12.94
CA THR A 880 5.90 -7.04 13.99
C THR A 880 5.05 -6.60 15.18
N VAL A 881 5.36 -7.12 16.36
CA VAL A 881 4.65 -6.83 17.60
C VAL A 881 5.58 -6.08 18.52
N PRO A 882 5.11 -5.07 19.28
CA PRO A 882 5.93 -4.46 20.31
C PRO A 882 6.38 -5.53 21.32
N ALA A 883 7.68 -5.65 21.55
CA ALA A 883 8.24 -6.55 22.54
C ALA A 883 8.08 -6.01 23.96
N GLY A 884 7.88 -4.71 24.09
CA GLY A 884 7.70 -4.01 25.34
C GLY A 884 7.32 -2.56 25.08
N LYS A 885 7.41 -1.79 26.12
CA LYS A 885 7.30 -0.35 26.07
C LYS A 885 8.35 0.27 26.96
N TYR A 886 8.81 1.43 26.60
CA TYR A 886 9.61 2.28 27.47
C TYR A 886 8.88 3.59 27.71
N TYR A 887 9.12 4.18 28.85
CA TYR A 887 8.63 5.52 29.14
C TYR A 887 9.61 6.51 28.55
N ASP A 888 9.15 7.20 27.52
CA ASP A 888 9.93 8.29 26.96
C ASP A 888 9.75 9.53 27.84
N THR A 889 10.80 9.92 28.52
CA THR A 889 10.81 11.06 29.44
C THR A 889 10.62 12.40 28.70
N TYR A 890 10.91 12.47 27.40
CA TYR A 890 10.75 13.68 26.61
C TYR A 890 9.28 13.89 26.19
N THR A 891 8.63 12.84 25.68
CA THR A 891 7.22 12.91 25.29
C THR A 891 6.25 12.65 26.45
N GLN A 892 6.77 12.26 27.62
CA GLN A 892 5.99 11.83 28.79
C GLN A 892 4.97 10.74 28.46
N ARG A 893 5.31 9.86 27.49
CA ARG A 893 4.43 8.80 27.01
C ARG A 893 5.14 7.47 27.01
N TYR A 894 4.34 6.42 27.15
CA TYR A 894 4.82 5.09 26.88
C TYR A 894 4.91 4.88 25.37
N MET A 895 6.10 4.66 24.86
CA MET A 895 6.37 4.32 23.46
C MET A 895 6.52 2.82 23.29
N PRO A 896 5.97 2.22 22.22
CA PRO A 896 6.16 0.82 21.95
C PRO A 896 7.62 0.56 21.55
N PHE A 897 8.22 -0.44 22.16
CA PHE A 897 9.56 -0.92 21.81
C PHE A 897 9.45 -2.14 20.90
N TYR A 898 10.02 -2.04 19.73
CA TYR A 898 10.07 -3.12 18.74
C TYR A 898 11.48 -3.71 18.70
N THR A 899 11.60 -5.04 18.62
CA THR A 899 12.87 -5.72 18.40
C THR A 899 12.98 -6.16 16.95
N ASN A 900 12.74 -7.44 16.68
CA ASN A 900 12.90 -8.02 15.36
C ASN A 900 11.61 -7.95 14.55
N ARG A 901 11.72 -7.74 13.22
CA ARG A 901 10.58 -7.69 12.30
C ARG A 901 9.97 -9.08 12.13
N ASN A 902 8.63 -9.11 11.99
CA ASN A 902 7.88 -10.29 11.55
C ASN A 902 8.05 -11.54 12.44
N THR A 903 8.24 -11.34 13.74
CA THR A 903 8.44 -12.42 14.71
C THR A 903 7.16 -13.13 15.12
N TYR A 904 6.01 -12.49 14.97
CA TYR A 904 4.69 -13.03 15.32
C TYR A 904 3.82 -13.20 14.07
N ARG A 905 2.67 -13.87 14.25
CA ARG A 905 1.67 -14.05 13.17
C ARG A 905 0.30 -13.56 13.62
N ILE A 906 -0.41 -12.93 12.69
CA ILE A 906 -1.84 -12.64 12.88
C ILE A 906 -2.61 -13.97 12.88
N PRO A 907 -3.85 -14.00 13.42
CA PRO A 907 -4.68 -15.20 13.39
C PRO A 907 -4.89 -15.76 11.98
N ASP A 908 -5.01 -17.08 11.88
CA ASP A 908 -5.22 -17.78 10.61
C ASP A 908 -6.48 -17.29 9.90
N TYR A 909 -6.37 -17.24 8.59
CA TYR A 909 -7.46 -16.89 7.68
C TYR A 909 -8.29 -18.10 7.32
N MET A 910 -9.61 -17.99 7.39
CA MET A 910 -10.53 -19.02 6.92
C MET A 910 -11.81 -18.40 6.40
N ARG A 911 -12.25 -18.80 5.19
CA ARG A 911 -13.48 -18.32 4.57
C ARG A 911 -14.15 -19.41 3.77
N LEU A 912 -15.47 -19.43 3.84
CA LEU A 912 -16.35 -20.26 3.01
C LEU A 912 -17.35 -19.36 2.32
N ASP A 913 -17.42 -19.45 0.99
CA ASP A 913 -18.40 -18.76 0.16
C ASP A 913 -19.30 -19.82 -0.50
N LEU A 914 -20.60 -19.58 -0.53
CA LEU A 914 -21.60 -20.48 -1.09
C LEU A 914 -22.47 -19.74 -2.09
N ALA A 915 -22.87 -20.42 -3.17
CA ALA A 915 -23.84 -19.91 -4.13
C ALA A 915 -24.75 -20.99 -4.67
N PHE A 916 -25.99 -20.61 -4.91
CA PHE A 916 -27.00 -21.38 -5.64
C PHE A 916 -27.35 -20.66 -6.94
N ASN A 917 -27.08 -21.31 -8.06
CA ASN A 917 -27.25 -20.73 -9.39
C ASN A 917 -28.48 -21.35 -10.06
N ILE A 918 -29.26 -20.50 -10.70
CA ILE A 918 -30.51 -20.86 -11.40
C ILE A 918 -30.36 -20.42 -12.86
N GLU A 919 -30.34 -21.38 -13.78
CA GLU A 919 -30.34 -21.17 -15.22
C GLU A 919 -31.63 -21.69 -15.83
N PRO A 920 -32.67 -20.85 -16.05
CA PRO A 920 -33.91 -21.26 -16.69
C PRO A 920 -33.64 -21.79 -18.11
N THR A 921 -34.26 -22.88 -18.48
CA THR A 921 -34.10 -23.53 -19.82
C THR A 921 -34.89 -22.85 -20.91
N HIS A 922 -35.87 -22.01 -20.57
CA HIS A 922 -36.68 -21.28 -21.55
C HIS A 922 -36.23 -19.85 -21.63
N LYS A 923 -36.17 -19.31 -22.79
CA LYS A 923 -35.94 -17.88 -23.06
C LYS A 923 -37.23 -17.14 -22.66
N LEU A 924 -37.08 -15.99 -21.96
CA LEU A 924 -38.19 -15.07 -21.68
C LEU A 924 -38.81 -14.58 -22.98
N THR A 925 -37.97 -14.42 -24.00
CA THR A 925 -38.36 -14.30 -25.40
C THR A 925 -37.40 -15.15 -26.22
N SER A 926 -37.64 -15.41 -27.49
CA SER A 926 -36.70 -16.11 -28.37
C SER A 926 -35.30 -15.44 -28.44
N PHE A 927 -35.20 -14.22 -27.93
CA PHE A 927 -34.04 -13.33 -28.00
C PHE A 927 -33.25 -13.26 -26.69
N MET A 928 -33.83 -13.53 -25.50
CA MET A 928 -33.22 -13.20 -24.21
C MET A 928 -33.18 -14.43 -23.26
N HIS A 929 -32.01 -14.64 -22.63
CA HIS A 929 -31.82 -15.66 -21.59
C HIS A 929 -31.40 -14.99 -20.28
N THR A 930 -32.08 -15.32 -19.18
CA THR A 930 -31.86 -14.75 -17.86
C THR A 930 -31.43 -15.83 -16.87
N SER A 931 -30.39 -15.62 -16.09
CA SER A 931 -29.96 -16.48 -14.99
C SER A 931 -29.82 -15.69 -13.68
N PHE A 932 -29.95 -16.39 -12.56
CA PHE A 932 -29.84 -15.82 -11.21
C PHE A 932 -28.81 -16.58 -10.40
N SER A 933 -28.09 -15.83 -9.55
CA SER A 933 -27.20 -16.40 -8.53
C SER A 933 -27.56 -15.80 -7.17
N ILE A 934 -27.82 -16.68 -6.20
CA ILE A 934 -28.11 -16.31 -4.81
C ILE A 934 -27.03 -16.95 -3.96
N GLY A 935 -26.34 -16.18 -3.14
CA GLY A 935 -25.22 -16.71 -2.39
C GLY A 935 -24.93 -15.96 -1.10
N VAL A 936 -23.94 -16.47 -0.39
CA VAL A 936 -23.43 -15.89 0.85
C VAL A 936 -21.91 -15.87 0.78
N TYR A 937 -21.34 -14.67 0.86
CA TYR A 937 -19.93 -14.46 1.05
C TYR A 937 -19.59 -14.56 2.54
N ASN A 938 -18.49 -15.23 2.90
CA ASN A 938 -18.08 -15.47 4.27
C ASN A 938 -19.19 -16.16 5.11
N ALA A 939 -19.73 -17.28 4.63
CA ALA A 939 -20.83 -18.01 5.29
C ALA A 939 -20.51 -18.42 6.73
N LEU A 940 -19.23 -18.54 7.09
CA LEU A 940 -18.77 -18.81 8.46
C LEU A 940 -18.85 -17.58 9.38
N ALA A 941 -19.17 -16.41 8.86
CA ALA A 941 -19.18 -15.14 9.58
C ALA A 941 -17.89 -14.87 10.38
N ARG A 942 -16.74 -15.40 9.90
CA ARG A 942 -15.46 -15.29 10.59
C ARG A 942 -14.88 -13.89 10.41
N LYS A 943 -14.49 -13.27 11.51
CA LYS A 943 -13.76 -12.00 11.53
C LYS A 943 -12.29 -12.26 11.21
N ASN A 944 -11.96 -12.42 9.93
CA ASN A 944 -10.60 -12.61 9.48
C ASN A 944 -9.76 -11.36 9.74
N ALA A 945 -8.55 -11.55 10.26
CA ALA A 945 -7.65 -10.44 10.52
C ALA A 945 -7.10 -9.89 9.20
N TYR A 946 -7.39 -8.61 8.92
CA TYR A 946 -6.77 -7.85 7.85
C TYR A 946 -5.43 -7.28 8.33
N SER A 947 -5.43 -6.64 9.49
CA SER A 947 -4.23 -6.15 10.15
C SER A 947 -4.41 -6.15 11.67
N ILE A 948 -3.30 -6.03 12.40
CA ILE A 948 -3.29 -5.75 13.83
C ILE A 948 -2.57 -4.41 14.02
N TYR A 949 -3.14 -3.53 14.82
CA TYR A 949 -2.51 -2.29 15.23
C TYR A 949 -2.50 -2.22 16.75
N TYR A 950 -1.54 -1.47 17.29
CA TYR A 950 -1.31 -1.39 18.73
C TYR A 950 -1.61 0.03 19.19
N VAL A 951 -2.30 0.14 20.33
CA VAL A 951 -2.66 1.40 20.97
C VAL A 951 -2.19 1.36 22.40
N ASN A 952 -1.56 2.45 22.85
CA ASN A 952 -1.22 2.64 24.25
C ASN A 952 -2.47 3.07 25.01
N GLU A 953 -3.00 2.23 25.87
CA GLU A 953 -4.09 2.56 26.79
C GLU A 953 -3.56 2.55 28.23
N GLY A 954 -3.26 3.75 28.77
CA GLY A 954 -2.64 3.89 30.08
C GLY A 954 -1.30 3.14 30.16
N SER A 955 -1.18 2.23 31.11
CA SER A 955 0.03 1.44 31.31
C SER A 955 0.16 0.20 30.41
N GLN A 956 -0.79 -0.10 29.52
CA GLN A 956 -0.81 -1.31 28.70
C GLN A 956 -0.79 -0.98 27.21
N ILE A 957 -0.07 -1.78 26.43
CA ILE A 957 -0.18 -1.81 24.96
C ILE A 957 -1.26 -2.83 24.62
N LYS A 958 -2.34 -2.38 23.97
CA LYS A 958 -3.40 -3.25 23.51
C LYS A 958 -3.35 -3.41 21.99
N GLY A 959 -3.39 -4.67 21.53
CA GLY A 959 -3.49 -5.01 20.12
C GLY A 959 -4.95 -5.10 19.68
N TYR A 960 -5.32 -4.40 18.60
CA TYR A 960 -6.64 -4.42 18.01
C TYR A 960 -6.59 -5.08 16.64
N LYS A 961 -7.49 -6.05 16.44
CA LYS A 961 -7.64 -6.72 15.16
C LYS A 961 -8.59 -5.93 14.26
N LEU A 962 -8.11 -5.49 13.11
CA LEU A 962 -8.93 -4.93 12.05
C LEU A 962 -9.43 -6.07 11.14
N SER A 963 -10.73 -6.13 10.89
CA SER A 963 -11.37 -7.06 9.95
C SER A 963 -12.23 -6.28 8.98
N VAL A 964 -12.15 -6.57 7.68
CA VAL A 964 -12.92 -5.88 6.65
C VAL A 964 -14.33 -6.46 6.55
N PHE A 965 -14.44 -7.77 6.39
CA PHE A 965 -15.72 -8.49 6.29
C PHE A 965 -15.86 -9.48 7.44
N GLY A 966 -16.39 -9.00 8.57
CA GLY A 966 -16.54 -9.81 9.79
C GLY A 966 -17.85 -10.56 9.91
N THR A 967 -18.73 -10.50 8.90
CA THR A 967 -20.07 -11.09 8.91
C THR A 967 -20.34 -11.87 7.64
N ALA A 968 -21.34 -12.73 7.66
CA ALA A 968 -21.87 -13.35 6.45
C ALA A 968 -22.61 -12.28 5.62
N ILE A 969 -22.29 -12.17 4.33
CA ILE A 969 -22.88 -11.18 3.43
C ILE A 969 -23.70 -11.90 2.36
N PRO A 970 -25.04 -11.87 2.46
CA PRO A 970 -25.89 -12.43 1.41
C PRO A 970 -25.84 -11.54 0.17
N TYR A 971 -25.97 -12.16 -0.99
CA TYR A 971 -26.07 -11.45 -2.26
C TYR A 971 -27.02 -12.12 -3.23
N VAL A 972 -27.50 -11.34 -4.18
CA VAL A 972 -28.25 -11.79 -5.34
C VAL A 972 -27.74 -11.08 -6.58
N SER A 973 -27.62 -11.81 -7.68
CA SER A 973 -27.30 -11.22 -8.97
C SER A 973 -28.15 -11.83 -10.07
N MET A 974 -28.49 -11.00 -11.05
CA MET A 974 -29.23 -11.36 -12.24
C MET A 974 -28.32 -11.10 -13.46
N ASN A 975 -28.19 -12.12 -14.29
CA ASN A 975 -27.45 -12.03 -15.54
C ASN A 975 -28.39 -12.23 -16.72
N ILE A 976 -28.32 -11.35 -17.69
CA ILE A 976 -29.14 -11.36 -18.90
C ILE A 976 -28.18 -11.50 -20.09
N ARG A 977 -28.52 -12.41 -21.01
CA ARG A 977 -27.84 -12.54 -22.29
C ARG A 977 -28.84 -12.43 -23.42
N PHE A 978 -28.47 -11.81 -24.50
CA PHE A 978 -29.22 -11.76 -25.74
C PHE A 978 -28.31 -12.12 -26.91
N ASN A 979 -28.88 -12.91 -27.85
CA ASN A 979 -28.17 -13.48 -28.99
C ASN A 979 -28.83 -13.07 -30.29
#